data_83a217564fbb58c3857ce21310b5300e
#
_entry.id   83a217564fbb58c3857ce21310b5300e
#
_cell.length_a   1.000
_cell.length_b   1.000
_cell.length_c   1.000
_cell.angle_alpha   90.00
_cell.angle_beta   90.00
_cell.angle_gamma   90.00
#
_symmetry.space_group_name_H-M   'P 1'
#
loop_
_entity.id
_entity.type
_entity.pdbx_description
1 polymer ?
#
loop_
_entity_poly.entity_id
_entity_poly.type
_entity_poly.pdbx_seq_one_letter_code
_entity_poly.pdbx_strand_id
1 'polypeptide(L)'
;MVYNYSQLWKILTDNGMTKKEMRKQAGISTNILKKIEKGEPVAIDNLEKICVALHCSLSDIITVPENNSCYNIKEPKYNVSNSTIRNWRKLDTQLAGRLTTRANKRKSRRRILPLEYISDKNNVMLIQNTLDYIDENNTDIMSAILSLAINLLKKNHIYEKPHVTHVLKEYTNIKIIDNLSSTDLPTNEFDVLGLIYQSYLREGKKNVIGSYYTPQKIAHNMVKNFHFSNGESFFDPCCGSGVFLITVNASDPNQLFGIDNDKVAVLISKINMLLKYSDIEFIPQIYYFDFLIGNSVIQHHPIFTKRFDYIATNPPWGAMNNYSNIYAITSKETFSFFFVKAFEQLKENGTIRFLFPEAILNVKMHKDIRIFMLERAGIISITIYDDMFSGVSTKYVDIECGNNANKYFFNVYTDKKRKTVEIKTIHETKNRIFNMLSDDDLSIVRIIKDRGRYNLQDSIWALGVVTGDNRGKLSSKCLEGMEKIYTGKEIRPYILQPAKKYILYNRANLQQVAKEEIYRAPEKLVYKFISSKLVFAYDNSGSLFLNSTNILIPHIPNMCTKTVMAFLNSTLFSFMYIKLFGEVKILKGNLIELPFPEISTIDNEQLSSLVDDVLSGNMVKQEAIENYIFSIYKFTEEQITYVRRTVNGKTN
;
A
#
# COMPACT_ATOMS: atom_id res chain seq x y z
N MET A 1 -11.51 -11.92 28.59
CA MET A 1 -12.67 -12.75 28.25
C MET A 1 -12.38 -14.15 28.72
N VAL A 2 -13.22 -14.70 29.56
CA VAL A 2 -13.21 -16.14 29.82
C VAL A 2 -14.18 -16.75 28.81
N TYR A 3 -13.67 -17.54 27.90
CA TYR A 3 -14.49 -18.28 26.94
C TYR A 3 -15.13 -19.45 27.65
N ASN A 4 -16.43 -19.66 27.42
CA ASN A 4 -17.12 -20.78 28.05
C ASN A 4 -17.11 -21.98 27.08
N TYR A 5 -16.31 -23.00 27.42
CA TYR A 5 -16.21 -24.26 26.70
C TYR A 5 -17.01 -25.40 27.38
N SER A 6 -17.98 -25.08 28.24
CA SER A 6 -18.75 -26.10 28.95
C SER A 6 -19.48 -27.07 28.01
N GLN A 7 -19.97 -26.57 26.91
CA GLN A 7 -20.64 -27.38 25.86
C GLN A 7 -19.69 -28.39 25.21
N LEU A 8 -18.43 -28.00 25.00
CA LEU A 8 -17.40 -28.93 24.49
C LEU A 8 -17.22 -30.12 25.42
N TRP A 9 -17.18 -29.85 26.74
CA TRP A 9 -17.01 -30.93 27.72
C TRP A 9 -18.22 -31.83 27.80
N LYS A 10 -19.40 -31.29 27.59
CA LYS A 10 -20.66 -32.05 27.51
C LYS A 10 -20.67 -32.96 26.29
N ILE A 11 -20.31 -32.45 25.10
CA ILE A 11 -20.19 -33.25 23.88
C ILE A 11 -19.21 -34.41 24.06
N LEU A 12 -18.07 -34.19 24.71
CA LEU A 12 -17.10 -35.26 24.99
C LEU A 12 -17.73 -36.36 25.90
N THR A 13 -18.47 -35.94 26.93
CA THR A 13 -19.13 -36.89 27.84
C THR A 13 -20.19 -37.68 27.11
N ASP A 14 -21.03 -37.03 26.31
CA ASP A 14 -22.10 -37.64 25.53
C ASP A 14 -21.54 -38.64 24.47
N ASN A 15 -20.37 -38.37 23.96
CA ASN A 15 -19.65 -39.25 22.98
C ASN A 15 -18.75 -40.29 23.66
N GLY A 16 -18.72 -40.37 25.00
CA GLY A 16 -17.87 -41.27 25.77
C GLY A 16 -16.36 -41.07 25.55
N MET A 17 -15.95 -39.86 25.07
CA MET A 17 -14.60 -39.56 24.65
C MET A 17 -13.83 -38.77 25.76
N THR A 18 -12.62 -39.17 26.01
CA THR A 18 -11.74 -38.46 26.96
C THR A 18 -11.10 -37.23 26.33
N LYS A 19 -10.75 -36.22 27.12
CA LYS A 19 -10.02 -35.03 26.66
C LYS A 19 -8.71 -35.39 25.94
N LYS A 20 -8.05 -36.45 26.34
CA LYS A 20 -6.80 -36.94 25.76
C LYS A 20 -7.02 -37.54 24.38
N GLU A 21 -8.11 -38.25 24.19
CA GLU A 21 -8.50 -38.83 22.89
C GLU A 21 -8.91 -37.72 21.92
N MET A 22 -9.77 -36.80 22.34
CA MET A 22 -10.15 -35.62 21.55
C MET A 22 -8.90 -34.83 21.09
N ARG A 23 -7.96 -34.56 22.02
CA ARG A 23 -6.70 -33.90 21.69
C ARG A 23 -5.92 -34.61 20.59
N LYS A 24 -5.82 -35.98 20.70
CA LYS A 24 -5.09 -36.80 19.73
C LYS A 24 -5.82 -36.81 18.37
N GLN A 25 -7.12 -36.94 18.37
CA GLN A 25 -7.95 -36.98 17.16
C GLN A 25 -8.00 -35.64 16.43
N ALA A 26 -8.11 -34.53 17.16
CA ALA A 26 -8.08 -33.19 16.61
C ALA A 26 -6.66 -32.69 16.25
N GLY A 27 -5.61 -33.45 16.58
CA GLY A 27 -4.23 -33.05 16.27
C GLY A 27 -3.76 -31.77 16.96
N ILE A 28 -4.32 -31.43 18.14
CA ILE A 28 -3.96 -30.21 18.88
C ILE A 28 -2.92 -30.49 19.96
N SER A 29 -2.12 -29.47 20.29
CA SER A 29 -1.07 -29.60 21.31
C SER A 29 -1.64 -29.66 22.74
N THR A 30 -0.86 -30.23 23.66
CA THR A 30 -1.21 -30.26 25.10
C THR A 30 -1.40 -28.83 25.68
N ASN A 31 -0.69 -27.85 25.13
CA ASN A 31 -0.80 -26.46 25.58
C ASN A 31 -2.15 -25.83 25.15
N ILE A 32 -2.64 -26.17 23.96
CA ILE A 32 -3.96 -25.75 23.48
C ILE A 32 -5.06 -26.34 24.35
N LEU A 33 -4.98 -27.64 24.68
CA LEU A 33 -5.92 -28.28 25.57
C LEU A 33 -5.98 -27.61 26.95
N LYS A 34 -4.82 -27.28 27.54
CA LYS A 34 -4.74 -26.55 28.82
C LYS A 34 -5.35 -25.17 28.76
N LYS A 35 -5.23 -24.47 27.64
CA LYS A 35 -5.88 -23.16 27.43
C LYS A 35 -7.40 -23.28 27.40
N ILE A 36 -7.92 -24.30 26.71
CA ILE A 36 -9.36 -24.58 26.66
C ILE A 36 -9.88 -24.92 28.05
N GLU A 37 -9.17 -25.73 28.84
CA GLU A 37 -9.53 -26.06 30.23
C GLU A 37 -9.59 -24.84 31.14
N LYS A 38 -8.75 -23.83 30.89
CA LYS A 38 -8.72 -22.58 31.67
C LYS A 38 -9.68 -21.54 31.14
N GLY A 39 -10.44 -21.79 30.08
CA GLY A 39 -11.31 -20.80 29.45
C GLY A 39 -10.51 -19.68 28.76
N GLU A 40 -9.25 -19.91 28.40
CA GLU A 40 -8.42 -18.95 27.70
C GLU A 40 -8.73 -18.96 26.18
N PRO A 41 -8.50 -17.82 25.47
CA PRO A 41 -8.72 -17.75 24.05
C PRO A 41 -7.77 -18.69 23.27
N VAL A 42 -8.35 -19.41 22.31
CA VAL A 42 -7.67 -20.31 21.40
C VAL A 42 -7.93 -19.87 19.97
N ALA A 43 -6.94 -20.01 19.09
CA ALA A 43 -7.10 -19.67 17.69
C ALA A 43 -8.18 -20.53 17.02
N ILE A 44 -9.00 -19.91 16.15
CA ILE A 44 -10.14 -20.52 15.48
C ILE A 44 -9.76 -21.80 14.77
N ASP A 45 -8.62 -21.84 14.07
CA ASP A 45 -8.11 -23.03 13.37
C ASP A 45 -7.99 -24.27 14.26
N ASN A 46 -7.69 -24.09 15.57
CA ASN A 46 -7.61 -25.20 16.51
C ASN A 46 -8.99 -25.63 16.99
N LEU A 47 -9.93 -24.72 17.07
CA LEU A 47 -11.34 -25.01 17.40
C LEU A 47 -12.01 -25.72 16.24
N GLU A 48 -11.74 -25.33 14.99
CA GLU A 48 -12.20 -26.01 13.78
C GLU A 48 -11.71 -27.47 13.73
N LYS A 49 -10.44 -27.73 14.07
CA LYS A 49 -9.91 -29.09 14.17
C LYS A 49 -10.65 -29.94 15.21
N ILE A 50 -11.06 -29.33 16.33
CA ILE A 50 -11.88 -29.98 17.35
C ILE A 50 -13.28 -30.25 16.79
N CYS A 51 -13.89 -29.27 16.11
CA CYS A 51 -15.19 -29.45 15.49
C CYS A 51 -15.22 -30.58 14.46
N VAL A 52 -14.19 -30.66 13.62
CA VAL A 52 -14.02 -31.77 12.65
C VAL A 52 -13.92 -33.11 13.37
N ALA A 53 -13.10 -33.19 14.43
CA ALA A 53 -12.87 -34.43 15.18
C ALA A 53 -14.14 -34.89 15.96
N LEU A 54 -15.02 -33.96 16.33
CA LEU A 54 -16.24 -34.24 17.09
C LEU A 54 -17.51 -34.19 16.22
N HIS A 55 -17.40 -33.95 14.90
CA HIS A 55 -18.52 -33.78 13.95
C HIS A 55 -19.57 -32.76 14.43
N CYS A 56 -19.11 -31.59 14.94
CA CYS A 56 -19.98 -30.54 15.46
C CYS A 56 -19.58 -29.16 14.89
N SER A 57 -20.41 -28.14 15.11
CA SER A 57 -20.14 -26.77 14.71
C SER A 57 -19.40 -25.96 15.78
N LEU A 58 -18.83 -24.82 15.43
CA LEU A 58 -18.18 -23.89 16.37
C LEU A 58 -19.15 -23.36 17.45
N SER A 59 -20.41 -23.16 17.08
CA SER A 59 -21.48 -22.74 18.00
C SER A 59 -21.84 -23.80 19.04
N ASP A 60 -21.57 -25.06 18.75
CA ASP A 60 -21.84 -26.17 19.66
C ASP A 60 -20.81 -26.32 20.76
N ILE A 61 -19.58 -25.82 20.53
CA ILE A 61 -18.46 -25.96 21.49
C ILE A 61 -18.13 -24.69 22.26
N ILE A 62 -18.62 -23.52 21.81
CA ILE A 62 -18.39 -22.23 22.47
C ILE A 62 -19.71 -21.50 22.67
N THR A 63 -20.05 -21.19 23.91
CA THR A 63 -21.09 -20.22 24.25
C THR A 63 -20.45 -18.87 24.54
N VAL A 64 -20.81 -17.86 23.74
CA VAL A 64 -20.52 -16.46 24.07
C VAL A 64 -21.59 -16.02 25.05
N PRO A 65 -21.25 -15.57 26.26
CA PRO A 65 -22.26 -15.06 27.18
C PRO A 65 -23.00 -13.88 26.56
N GLU A 66 -24.30 -13.99 26.41
CA GLU A 66 -25.19 -12.86 26.11
C GLU A 66 -25.26 -11.93 27.33
N ASN A 67 -24.19 -11.26 27.63
CA ASN A 67 -24.22 -10.16 28.56
C ASN A 67 -23.68 -8.91 27.88
N ASN A 68 -24.59 -7.98 27.65
CA ASN A 68 -24.37 -6.55 27.47
C ASN A 68 -23.70 -5.92 28.72
N SER A 69 -22.78 -6.58 29.38
CA SER A 69 -21.93 -5.98 30.37
C SER A 69 -20.66 -5.55 29.64
N CYS A 70 -20.56 -4.25 29.42
CA CYS A 70 -19.32 -3.53 29.21
C CYS A 70 -18.17 -4.29 29.87
N TYR A 71 -17.16 -4.65 29.08
CA TYR A 71 -15.90 -5.13 29.59
C TYR A 71 -15.52 -4.38 30.86
N ASN A 72 -15.55 -5.02 32.01
CA ASN A 72 -14.84 -4.57 33.19
C ASN A 72 -13.35 -4.67 32.91
N ILE A 73 -12.85 -3.75 32.06
CA ILE A 73 -11.49 -3.33 32.15
C ILE A 73 -11.41 -2.71 33.53
N LYS A 74 -10.58 -3.27 34.41
CA LYS A 74 -10.09 -2.51 35.56
C LYS A 74 -9.85 -1.12 35.06
N GLU A 75 -10.66 -0.15 35.52
CA GLU A 75 -10.53 1.24 35.07
C GLU A 75 -9.05 1.57 35.10
N PRO A 76 -8.49 2.04 33.96
CA PRO A 76 -7.09 2.43 34.00
C PRO A 76 -7.01 3.48 35.09
N LYS A 77 -6.08 3.32 36.04
CA LYS A 77 -5.86 4.23 37.19
C LYS A 77 -5.63 5.69 36.78
N TYR A 78 -5.91 6.05 35.54
CA TYR A 78 -5.56 7.31 34.90
C TYR A 78 -6.68 7.74 33.93
N ASN A 79 -6.97 9.04 33.87
CA ASN A 79 -7.96 9.68 32.99
C ASN A 79 -7.56 9.57 31.49
N VAL A 80 -7.69 8.39 30.94
CA VAL A 80 -7.51 8.15 29.50
C VAL A 80 -8.88 8.16 28.82
N SER A 81 -9.03 8.97 27.80
CA SER A 81 -10.31 9.08 27.09
C SER A 81 -10.77 7.76 26.48
N ASN A 82 -12.07 7.51 26.44
CA ASN A 82 -12.65 6.33 25.81
C ASN A 82 -12.28 6.18 24.32
N SER A 83 -12.00 7.28 23.64
CA SER A 83 -11.49 7.27 22.26
C SER A 83 -10.06 6.73 22.19
N THR A 84 -9.21 7.06 23.15
CA THR A 84 -7.84 6.58 23.28
C THR A 84 -7.82 5.08 23.58
N ILE A 85 -8.66 4.60 24.50
CA ILE A 85 -8.79 3.18 24.83
C ILE A 85 -9.27 2.37 23.60
N ARG A 86 -10.25 2.88 22.84
CA ARG A 86 -10.69 2.26 21.58
C ARG A 86 -9.59 2.20 20.54
N ASN A 87 -8.75 3.22 20.46
CA ASN A 87 -7.60 3.24 19.54
C ASN A 87 -6.52 2.26 19.98
N TRP A 88 -6.25 2.10 21.26
CA TRP A 88 -5.30 1.12 21.78
C TRP A 88 -5.71 -0.31 21.46
N ARG A 89 -6.99 -0.64 21.60
CA ARG A 89 -7.52 -1.96 21.24
C ARG A 89 -7.39 -2.30 19.75
N LYS A 90 -7.44 -1.27 18.89
CA LYS A 90 -7.22 -1.45 17.46
C LYS A 90 -5.73 -1.63 17.11
N LEU A 91 -4.84 -1.21 18.01
CA LEU A 91 -3.39 -1.29 17.84
C LEU A 91 -2.78 -2.62 18.32
N ASP A 92 -3.51 -3.43 19.07
CA ASP A 92 -3.09 -4.77 19.50
C ASP A 92 -3.03 -5.81 18.37
N THR A 93 -3.49 -5.46 17.18
CA THR A 93 -3.34 -6.29 15.99
C THR A 93 -2.06 -5.93 15.25
N GLN A 94 -1.32 -6.90 14.72
CA GLN A 94 -0.03 -6.72 13.98
C GLN A 94 -0.08 -5.73 12.80
N LEU A 95 -1.25 -5.20 12.48
CA LEU A 95 -1.54 -4.24 11.40
C LEU A 95 -1.74 -2.79 11.89
N ALA A 96 -1.62 -2.54 13.17
CA ALA A 96 -2.06 -1.33 13.83
C ALA A 96 -1.41 -0.03 13.32
N GLY A 97 -0.11 -0.01 13.06
CA GLY A 97 0.57 1.19 12.56
C GLY A 97 0.13 1.64 11.17
N ARG A 98 -0.31 0.70 10.31
CA ARG A 98 -0.87 1.00 8.99
C ARG A 98 -2.34 1.41 9.05
N LEU A 99 -3.10 0.85 10.00
CA LEU A 99 -4.53 1.10 10.15
C LEU A 99 -4.85 2.51 10.66
N THR A 100 -3.99 3.16 11.45
CA THR A 100 -4.27 4.49 12.00
C THR A 100 -4.27 5.58 10.94
N THR A 101 -3.35 5.58 10.00
CA THR A 101 -3.31 6.56 8.90
C THR A 101 -4.43 6.30 7.88
N ARG A 102 -4.69 5.02 7.55
CA ARG A 102 -5.80 4.61 6.69
C ARG A 102 -7.17 4.81 7.34
N ALA A 103 -7.30 4.62 8.67
CA ALA A 103 -8.56 4.81 9.38
C ALA A 103 -9.02 6.28 9.40
N ASN A 104 -8.10 7.24 9.46
CA ASN A 104 -8.44 8.66 9.38
C ASN A 104 -8.87 9.05 7.95
N LYS A 105 -8.23 8.52 6.91
CA LYS A 105 -8.65 8.70 5.52
C LYS A 105 -10.01 8.02 5.23
N ARG A 106 -10.28 6.84 5.81
CA ARG A 106 -11.55 6.11 5.68
C ARG A 106 -12.75 6.82 6.29
N LYS A 107 -12.54 7.74 7.23
CA LYS A 107 -13.58 8.54 7.89
C LYS A 107 -13.83 9.89 7.19
N SER A 108 -13.08 10.23 6.16
CA SER A 108 -13.26 11.49 5.46
C SER A 108 -14.63 11.53 4.80
N ARG A 109 -15.41 12.56 5.14
CA ARG A 109 -16.71 12.89 4.51
C ARG A 109 -16.53 13.86 3.35
N ARG A 110 -15.30 14.25 3.04
CA ARG A 110 -14.98 15.20 1.98
C ARG A 110 -15.27 14.58 0.63
N ARG A 111 -15.86 15.36 -0.27
CA ARG A 111 -15.98 15.08 -1.69
C ARG A 111 -14.97 15.91 -2.45
N ILE A 112 -14.46 15.42 -3.54
CA ILE A 112 -13.51 16.10 -4.41
C ILE A 112 -14.04 15.97 -5.82
N LEU A 113 -14.20 17.11 -6.49
CA LEU A 113 -14.37 17.18 -7.93
C LEU A 113 -12.97 17.19 -8.57
N PRO A 114 -12.56 16.14 -9.26
CA PRO A 114 -11.23 16.04 -9.83
C PRO A 114 -11.18 16.84 -11.15
N LEU A 115 -10.64 18.05 -11.09
CA LEU A 115 -10.60 18.98 -12.21
C LEU A 115 -9.77 18.49 -13.41
N GLU A 116 -8.84 17.56 -13.18
CA GLU A 116 -8.05 16.94 -14.25
C GLU A 116 -8.84 16.02 -15.19
N TYR A 117 -10.09 15.68 -14.82
CA TYR A 117 -10.98 14.88 -15.65
C TYR A 117 -11.96 15.75 -16.45
N ILE A 118 -11.95 17.06 -16.24
CA ILE A 118 -12.83 17.99 -16.92
C ILE A 118 -12.04 18.65 -18.04
N SER A 119 -12.47 18.42 -19.28
CA SER A 119 -11.81 18.97 -20.46
C SER A 119 -12.10 20.45 -20.66
N ASP A 120 -13.33 20.86 -20.36
CA ASP A 120 -13.77 22.25 -20.46
C ASP A 120 -14.14 22.82 -19.08
N LYS A 121 -13.43 23.87 -18.63
CA LYS A 121 -13.69 24.52 -17.34
C LYS A 121 -15.12 25.06 -17.19
N ASN A 122 -15.80 25.36 -18.30
CA ASN A 122 -17.19 25.80 -18.28
C ASN A 122 -18.14 24.71 -17.78
N ASN A 123 -17.76 23.45 -17.94
CA ASN A 123 -18.54 22.30 -17.48
C ASN A 123 -18.53 22.11 -15.96
N VAL A 124 -17.56 22.71 -15.25
CA VAL A 124 -17.43 22.58 -13.78
C VAL A 124 -18.73 22.98 -13.09
N MET A 125 -19.33 24.09 -13.49
CA MET A 125 -20.56 24.59 -12.87
C MET A 125 -21.74 23.63 -13.13
N LEU A 126 -21.90 23.11 -14.34
CA LEU A 126 -22.97 22.16 -14.68
C LEU A 126 -22.85 20.88 -13.86
N ILE A 127 -21.64 20.34 -13.74
CA ILE A 127 -21.39 19.15 -12.94
C ILE A 127 -21.65 19.42 -11.45
N GLN A 128 -21.20 20.57 -10.94
CA GLN A 128 -21.42 20.95 -9.54
C GLN A 128 -22.92 21.09 -9.23
N ASN A 129 -23.68 21.78 -10.07
CA ASN A 129 -25.12 21.94 -9.91
C ASN A 129 -25.84 20.57 -9.90
N THR A 130 -25.39 19.64 -10.74
CA THR A 130 -25.95 18.27 -10.78
C THR A 130 -25.67 17.54 -9.47
N LEU A 131 -24.44 17.65 -8.93
CA LEU A 131 -24.05 17.03 -7.65
C LEU A 131 -24.82 17.64 -6.48
N ASP A 132 -24.98 18.96 -6.47
CA ASP A 132 -25.72 19.68 -5.43
C ASP A 132 -27.21 19.28 -5.46
N TYR A 133 -27.82 19.17 -6.64
CA TYR A 133 -29.19 18.66 -6.78
C TYR A 133 -29.37 17.25 -6.20
N ILE A 134 -28.41 16.33 -6.51
CA ILE A 134 -28.44 14.94 -6.01
C ILE A 134 -28.37 14.94 -4.47
N ASP A 135 -27.54 15.80 -3.88
CA ASP A 135 -27.35 15.88 -2.43
C ASP A 135 -28.54 16.51 -1.71
N GLU A 136 -29.03 17.67 -2.20
CA GLU A 136 -30.13 18.40 -1.59
C GLU A 136 -31.43 17.60 -1.56
N ASN A 137 -31.68 16.83 -2.61
CA ASN A 137 -32.86 15.97 -2.72
C ASN A 137 -32.63 14.58 -2.12
N ASN A 138 -31.47 14.29 -1.54
CA ASN A 138 -31.08 12.98 -1.01
C ASN A 138 -31.40 11.83 -1.99
N THR A 139 -31.09 12.06 -3.26
CA THR A 139 -31.44 11.18 -4.37
C THR A 139 -30.61 9.89 -4.32
N ASP A 140 -31.25 8.74 -4.56
CA ASP A 140 -30.52 7.49 -4.76
C ASP A 140 -29.60 7.58 -5.97
N ILE A 141 -28.34 7.20 -5.81
CA ILE A 141 -27.32 7.42 -6.84
C ILE A 141 -27.56 6.57 -8.09
N MET A 142 -28.12 5.37 -7.97
CA MET A 142 -28.47 4.55 -9.13
C MET A 142 -29.58 5.22 -9.96
N SER A 143 -30.61 5.74 -9.28
CA SER A 143 -31.71 6.50 -9.90
C SER A 143 -31.20 7.79 -10.56
N ALA A 144 -30.27 8.50 -9.90
CA ALA A 144 -29.65 9.70 -10.45
C ALA A 144 -28.88 9.39 -11.75
N ILE A 145 -27.95 8.43 -11.68
CA ILE A 145 -27.11 8.05 -12.83
C ILE A 145 -27.95 7.51 -14.00
N LEU A 146 -28.98 6.69 -13.74
CA LEU A 146 -29.87 6.21 -14.79
C LEU A 146 -30.62 7.36 -15.47
N SER A 147 -31.11 8.34 -14.69
CA SER A 147 -31.83 9.49 -15.24
C SER A 147 -30.93 10.38 -16.10
N LEU A 148 -29.67 10.60 -15.65
CA LEU A 148 -28.64 11.32 -16.42
C LEU A 148 -28.24 10.54 -17.68
N ALA A 149 -28.14 9.21 -17.59
CA ALA A 149 -27.86 8.35 -18.73
C ALA A 149 -28.95 8.46 -19.80
N ILE A 150 -30.22 8.39 -19.42
CA ILE A 150 -31.37 8.58 -20.34
C ILE A 150 -31.30 9.95 -21.01
N ASN A 151 -30.95 10.99 -20.27
CA ASN A 151 -30.75 12.34 -20.82
C ASN A 151 -29.68 12.32 -21.93
N LEU A 152 -28.48 11.76 -21.64
CA LEU A 152 -27.41 11.67 -22.63
C LEU A 152 -27.78 10.84 -23.86
N LEU A 153 -28.46 9.72 -23.68
CA LEU A 153 -28.92 8.87 -24.78
C LEU A 153 -29.94 9.60 -25.67
N LYS A 154 -30.84 10.40 -25.08
CA LYS A 154 -31.80 11.25 -25.82
C LYS A 154 -31.08 12.40 -26.56
N LYS A 155 -30.16 13.10 -25.90
CA LYS A 155 -29.35 14.16 -26.53
C LYS A 155 -28.51 13.67 -27.70
N ASN A 156 -28.07 12.39 -27.67
CA ASN A 156 -27.32 11.76 -28.75
C ASN A 156 -28.22 11.02 -29.75
N HIS A 157 -29.54 11.14 -29.68
CA HIS A 157 -30.51 10.54 -30.59
C HIS A 157 -30.45 9.01 -30.73
N ILE A 158 -30.01 8.30 -29.68
CA ILE A 158 -29.87 6.84 -29.68
C ILE A 158 -30.81 6.14 -28.68
N TYR A 159 -31.56 6.89 -27.87
CA TYR A 159 -32.41 6.35 -26.81
C TYR A 159 -33.45 5.32 -27.34
N GLU A 160 -34.06 5.56 -28.50
CA GLU A 160 -35.10 4.70 -29.10
C GLU A 160 -34.51 3.49 -29.87
N LYS A 161 -33.18 3.39 -30.01
CA LYS A 161 -32.61 2.23 -30.74
C LYS A 161 -32.87 0.91 -30.02
N PRO A 162 -33.21 -0.17 -30.74
CA PRO A 162 -33.60 -1.45 -30.12
C PRO A 162 -32.59 -2.03 -29.14
N HIS A 163 -31.32 -1.98 -29.48
CA HIS A 163 -30.25 -2.49 -28.61
C HIS A 163 -30.06 -1.61 -27.34
N VAL A 164 -30.26 -0.30 -27.43
CA VAL A 164 -30.22 0.61 -26.26
C VAL A 164 -31.40 0.34 -25.34
N THR A 165 -32.63 0.24 -25.89
CA THR A 165 -33.81 -0.08 -25.08
C THR A 165 -33.73 -1.48 -24.48
N HIS A 166 -33.06 -2.44 -25.14
CA HIS A 166 -32.79 -3.76 -24.59
C HIS A 166 -31.91 -3.68 -23.34
N VAL A 167 -30.81 -2.92 -23.40
CA VAL A 167 -29.92 -2.70 -22.23
C VAL A 167 -30.64 -2.01 -21.07
N LEU A 168 -31.50 -1.03 -21.38
CA LEU A 168 -32.25 -0.29 -20.35
C LEU A 168 -33.34 -1.15 -19.68
N LYS A 169 -33.81 -2.26 -20.30
CA LYS A 169 -34.76 -3.19 -19.67
C LYS A 169 -34.22 -3.82 -18.38
N GLU A 170 -32.92 -3.95 -18.22
CA GLU A 170 -32.30 -4.44 -16.97
C GLU A 170 -32.58 -3.51 -15.78
N TYR A 171 -32.95 -2.24 -16.04
CA TYR A 171 -33.08 -1.16 -15.04
C TYR A 171 -34.50 -0.63 -14.88
N THR A 172 -35.53 -1.33 -15.39
CA THR A 172 -36.92 -0.90 -15.33
C THR A 172 -37.50 -0.71 -13.92
N ASN A 173 -36.91 -1.39 -12.94
CA ASN A 173 -37.30 -1.26 -11.52
C ASN A 173 -36.67 -0.04 -10.83
N ILE A 174 -35.80 0.73 -11.51
CA ILE A 174 -35.15 1.91 -10.99
C ILE A 174 -35.98 3.14 -11.30
N LYS A 175 -36.20 3.98 -10.29
CA LYS A 175 -36.98 5.21 -10.44
C LYS A 175 -36.24 6.24 -11.30
N ILE A 176 -36.90 6.75 -12.32
CA ILE A 176 -36.43 7.89 -13.12
C ILE A 176 -36.81 9.19 -12.44
N ILE A 177 -35.90 10.17 -12.47
CA ILE A 177 -36.04 11.49 -11.90
C ILE A 177 -36.12 12.52 -13.02
N ASP A 178 -37.31 13.09 -13.23
CA ASP A 178 -37.60 13.95 -14.38
C ASP A 178 -36.64 15.14 -14.50
N ASN A 179 -36.33 15.80 -13.40
CA ASN A 179 -35.40 16.93 -13.39
C ASN A 179 -33.99 16.54 -13.87
N LEU A 180 -33.50 15.35 -13.52
CA LEU A 180 -32.18 14.87 -13.97
C LEU A 180 -32.22 14.34 -15.39
N SER A 181 -33.36 13.79 -15.84
CA SER A 181 -33.54 13.32 -17.21
C SER A 181 -33.66 14.45 -18.24
N SER A 182 -33.81 15.70 -17.79
CA SER A 182 -33.92 16.92 -18.61
C SER A 182 -32.88 17.99 -18.29
N THR A 183 -31.99 17.75 -17.32
CA THR A 183 -30.98 18.74 -16.92
C THR A 183 -29.95 19.01 -18.02
N ASP A 184 -29.35 20.19 -17.99
CA ASP A 184 -28.27 20.48 -18.92
C ASP A 184 -26.97 19.77 -18.47
N LEU A 185 -26.48 18.86 -19.32
CA LEU A 185 -25.25 18.09 -19.11
C LEU A 185 -24.25 18.40 -20.21
N PRO A 186 -22.96 18.45 -19.87
CA PRO A 186 -21.92 18.54 -20.88
C PRO A 186 -21.93 17.30 -21.77
N THR A 187 -21.95 17.50 -23.09
CA THR A 187 -21.86 16.41 -24.09
C THR A 187 -20.45 16.28 -24.67
N ASN A 188 -19.58 17.23 -24.38
CA ASN A 188 -18.18 17.27 -24.85
C ASN A 188 -17.18 16.66 -23.86
N GLU A 189 -17.64 16.13 -22.71
CA GLU A 189 -16.77 15.42 -21.76
C GLU A 189 -16.67 13.94 -22.13
N PHE A 190 -15.48 13.39 -21.97
CA PHE A 190 -15.16 12.00 -22.32
C PHE A 190 -15.98 10.95 -21.53
N ASP A 191 -16.19 11.19 -20.22
CA ASP A 191 -16.91 10.30 -19.32
C ASP A 191 -17.64 11.12 -18.24
N VAL A 192 -18.69 11.84 -18.63
CA VAL A 192 -19.43 12.72 -17.71
C VAL A 192 -20.13 11.95 -16.58
N LEU A 193 -20.69 10.77 -16.87
CA LEU A 193 -21.36 9.95 -15.84
C LEU A 193 -20.38 9.41 -14.81
N GLY A 194 -19.22 8.92 -15.26
CA GLY A 194 -18.16 8.47 -14.36
C GLY A 194 -17.61 9.60 -13.51
N LEU A 195 -17.43 10.80 -14.08
CA LEU A 195 -16.99 11.99 -13.37
C LEU A 195 -17.99 12.39 -12.26
N ILE A 196 -19.30 12.43 -12.56
CA ILE A 196 -20.35 12.71 -11.58
C ILE A 196 -20.35 11.65 -10.48
N TYR A 197 -20.33 10.37 -10.85
CA TYR A 197 -20.36 9.27 -9.89
C TYR A 197 -19.13 9.27 -8.99
N GLN A 198 -17.94 9.42 -9.55
CA GLN A 198 -16.71 9.51 -8.78
C GLN A 198 -16.70 10.72 -7.83
N SER A 199 -17.22 11.87 -8.29
CA SER A 199 -17.31 13.07 -7.46
C SER A 199 -18.34 12.94 -6.34
N TYR A 200 -19.41 12.20 -6.57
CA TYR A 200 -20.41 11.87 -5.56
C TYR A 200 -19.84 10.99 -4.44
N LEU A 201 -18.95 10.06 -4.74
CA LEU A 201 -18.36 9.17 -3.75
C LEU A 201 -17.45 9.95 -2.78
N ARG A 202 -17.68 9.78 -1.47
CA ARG A 202 -16.84 10.37 -0.41
C ARG A 202 -15.46 9.73 -0.41
N GLU A 203 -14.41 10.52 -0.17
CA GLU A 203 -13.03 10.01 -0.11
C GLU A 203 -12.85 8.83 0.84
N GLY A 204 -13.55 8.84 1.97
CA GLY A 204 -13.52 7.72 2.90
C GLY A 204 -13.98 6.40 2.28
N LYS A 205 -15.04 6.44 1.44
CA LYS A 205 -15.57 5.26 0.73
C LYS A 205 -14.60 4.83 -0.37
N LYS A 206 -14.08 5.77 -1.17
CA LYS A 206 -13.06 5.50 -2.20
C LYS A 206 -11.83 4.81 -1.61
N ASN A 207 -11.32 5.31 -0.48
CA ASN A 207 -10.16 4.72 0.20
C ASN A 207 -10.43 3.33 0.79
N VAL A 208 -11.68 3.00 1.13
CA VAL A 208 -12.05 1.65 1.61
C VAL A 208 -12.06 0.66 0.46
N ILE A 209 -12.65 1.05 -0.66
CA ILE A 209 -12.82 0.21 -1.85
C ILE A 209 -11.52 0.16 -2.67
N GLY A 210 -10.65 1.20 -2.54
CA GLY A 210 -9.44 1.36 -3.36
C GLY A 210 -9.74 1.76 -4.81
N SER A 211 -10.98 2.21 -5.07
CA SER A 211 -11.46 2.55 -6.42
C SER A 211 -11.19 4.00 -6.76
N TYR A 212 -10.31 4.22 -7.71
CA TYR A 212 -10.02 5.51 -8.33
C TYR A 212 -10.07 5.37 -9.83
N TYR A 213 -10.85 6.21 -10.50
CA TYR A 213 -10.92 6.19 -11.96
C TYR A 213 -9.60 6.64 -12.57
N THR A 214 -9.30 6.08 -13.72
CA THR A 214 -8.04 6.36 -14.44
C THR A 214 -8.24 7.59 -15.33
N PRO A 215 -7.33 8.59 -15.28
CA PRO A 215 -7.38 9.70 -16.25
C PRO A 215 -7.30 9.19 -17.69
N GLN A 216 -8.07 9.80 -18.59
CA GLN A 216 -8.11 9.44 -20.02
C GLN A 216 -6.71 9.37 -20.65
N LYS A 217 -5.85 10.36 -20.35
CA LYS A 217 -4.47 10.40 -20.83
C LYS A 217 -3.66 9.15 -20.46
N ILE A 218 -3.85 8.64 -19.25
CA ILE A 218 -3.17 7.43 -18.77
C ILE A 218 -3.74 6.20 -19.47
N ALA A 219 -5.07 6.07 -19.53
CA ALA A 219 -5.73 4.98 -20.23
C ALA A 219 -5.28 4.95 -21.70
N HIS A 220 -5.24 6.10 -22.37
CA HIS A 220 -4.75 6.21 -23.75
C HIS A 220 -3.29 5.72 -23.89
N ASN A 221 -2.39 6.17 -23.02
CA ASN A 221 -0.99 5.74 -23.06
C ASN A 221 -0.84 4.22 -22.88
N MET A 222 -1.70 3.62 -22.05
CA MET A 222 -1.66 2.18 -21.80
C MET A 222 -2.19 1.36 -22.98
N VAL A 223 -3.16 1.87 -23.76
CA VAL A 223 -3.83 1.05 -24.81
C VAL A 223 -3.53 1.48 -26.24
N LYS A 224 -2.83 2.60 -26.47
CA LYS A 224 -2.58 3.15 -27.83
C LYS A 224 -1.87 2.22 -28.78
N ASN A 225 -1.14 1.22 -28.29
CA ASN A 225 -0.40 0.23 -29.09
C ASN A 225 -1.18 -1.08 -29.26
N PHE A 226 -2.43 -1.17 -28.80
CA PHE A 226 -3.27 -2.35 -29.04
C PHE A 226 -3.91 -2.25 -30.43
N HIS A 227 -3.77 -3.29 -31.22
CA HIS A 227 -4.24 -3.35 -32.60
C HIS A 227 -5.33 -4.40 -32.77
N PHE A 228 -6.46 -4.00 -33.31
CA PHE A 228 -7.66 -4.83 -33.45
C PHE A 228 -7.94 -5.15 -34.95
N SER A 229 -6.97 -5.79 -35.60
CA SER A 229 -7.06 -6.02 -37.05
C SER A 229 -7.77 -7.31 -37.45
N ASN A 230 -7.77 -8.36 -36.60
CA ASN A 230 -8.23 -9.71 -36.95
C ASN A 230 -9.17 -10.34 -35.90
N GLY A 231 -10.02 -9.54 -35.27
CA GLY A 231 -10.96 -10.04 -34.28
C GLY A 231 -10.32 -10.24 -32.90
N GLU A 232 -9.20 -9.54 -32.64
CA GLU A 232 -8.57 -9.51 -31.31
C GLU A 232 -9.56 -8.99 -30.27
N SER A 233 -9.51 -9.56 -29.08
CA SER A 233 -10.39 -9.24 -27.97
C SER A 233 -9.67 -8.52 -26.84
N PHE A 234 -10.36 -7.57 -26.24
CA PHE A 234 -9.88 -6.77 -25.11
C PHE A 234 -10.69 -7.07 -23.84
N PHE A 235 -10.03 -7.05 -22.70
CA PHE A 235 -10.68 -7.26 -21.41
C PHE A 235 -10.19 -6.30 -20.32
N ASP A 236 -11.14 -5.73 -19.58
CA ASP A 236 -10.90 -4.97 -18.36
C ASP A 236 -11.59 -5.66 -17.16
N PRO A 237 -10.85 -6.36 -16.28
CA PRO A 237 -11.42 -7.13 -15.17
C PRO A 237 -11.93 -6.28 -14.00
N CYS A 238 -11.77 -4.95 -14.02
CA CYS A 238 -12.36 -4.01 -13.06
C CYS A 238 -12.61 -2.66 -13.72
N CYS A 239 -13.54 -2.67 -14.69
CA CYS A 239 -13.67 -1.63 -15.71
C CYS A 239 -14.18 -0.27 -15.21
N GLY A 240 -14.73 -0.18 -13.99
CA GLY A 240 -15.29 1.07 -13.48
C GLY A 240 -16.32 1.66 -14.45
N SER A 241 -16.16 2.94 -14.80
CA SER A 241 -16.99 3.62 -15.81
C SER A 241 -16.68 3.21 -17.26
N GLY A 242 -15.73 2.29 -17.49
CA GLY A 242 -15.36 1.81 -18.81
C GLY A 242 -14.29 2.66 -19.51
N VAL A 243 -13.48 3.42 -18.78
CA VAL A 243 -12.50 4.33 -19.40
C VAL A 243 -11.56 3.63 -20.38
N PHE A 244 -11.06 2.43 -20.07
CA PHE A 244 -10.23 1.67 -21.01
C PHE A 244 -11.05 1.18 -22.21
N LEU A 245 -12.29 0.67 -22.00
CA LEU A 245 -13.18 0.18 -23.04
C LEU A 245 -13.54 1.25 -24.07
N ILE A 246 -13.73 2.50 -23.62
CA ILE A 246 -14.02 3.61 -24.53
C ILE A 246 -12.75 4.30 -25.06
N THR A 247 -11.55 3.96 -24.53
CA THR A 247 -10.27 4.51 -25.02
C THR A 247 -9.64 3.64 -26.11
N VAL A 248 -9.79 2.32 -26.05
CA VAL A 248 -9.25 1.41 -27.07
C VAL A 248 -9.82 1.71 -28.45
N ASN A 249 -8.99 1.57 -29.48
CA ASN A 249 -9.38 1.82 -30.86
C ASN A 249 -9.81 0.50 -31.55
N ALA A 250 -10.94 -0.05 -31.12
CA ALA A 250 -11.56 -1.21 -31.74
C ALA A 250 -12.69 -0.75 -32.68
N SER A 251 -12.79 -1.33 -33.87
CA SER A 251 -13.88 -1.03 -34.83
C SER A 251 -15.15 -1.80 -34.48
N ASP A 252 -15.03 -2.96 -33.84
CA ASP A 252 -16.16 -3.79 -33.41
C ASP A 252 -16.26 -3.81 -31.88
N PRO A 253 -17.33 -3.19 -31.29
CA PRO A 253 -17.52 -3.18 -29.85
C PRO A 253 -17.77 -4.57 -29.24
N ASN A 254 -18.13 -5.59 -30.02
CA ASN A 254 -18.26 -6.96 -29.55
C ASN A 254 -16.94 -7.63 -29.14
N GLN A 255 -15.81 -7.02 -29.50
CA GLN A 255 -14.48 -7.45 -29.08
C GLN A 255 -14.10 -6.96 -27.67
N LEU A 256 -14.91 -6.09 -27.04
CA LEU A 256 -14.62 -5.39 -25.79
C LEU A 256 -15.42 -5.97 -24.64
N PHE A 257 -14.72 -6.44 -23.61
CA PHE A 257 -15.29 -7.11 -22.44
C PHE A 257 -14.89 -6.40 -21.14
N GLY A 258 -15.86 -6.29 -20.21
CA GLY A 258 -15.62 -5.68 -18.91
C GLY A 258 -16.30 -6.42 -17.77
N ILE A 259 -15.67 -6.37 -16.59
CA ILE A 259 -16.27 -6.81 -15.32
C ILE A 259 -16.10 -5.71 -14.29
N ASP A 260 -17.10 -5.47 -13.47
CA ASP A 260 -16.98 -4.68 -12.26
C ASP A 260 -17.91 -5.22 -11.16
N ASN A 261 -17.55 -5.01 -9.89
CA ASN A 261 -18.36 -5.39 -8.73
C ASN A 261 -19.22 -4.24 -8.19
N ASP A 262 -19.30 -3.13 -8.92
CA ASP A 262 -20.17 -1.99 -8.64
C ASP A 262 -21.25 -1.86 -9.72
N LYS A 263 -22.51 -2.07 -9.34
CA LYS A 263 -23.66 -2.00 -10.27
C LYS A 263 -23.80 -0.65 -10.95
N VAL A 264 -23.47 0.44 -10.27
CA VAL A 264 -23.53 1.80 -10.83
C VAL A 264 -22.44 1.97 -11.88
N ALA A 265 -21.23 1.51 -11.59
CA ALA A 265 -20.13 1.54 -12.53
C ALA A 265 -20.42 0.72 -13.79
N VAL A 266 -21.02 -0.49 -13.65
CA VAL A 266 -21.44 -1.32 -14.78
C VAL A 266 -22.47 -0.60 -15.64
N LEU A 267 -23.50 0.04 -15.05
CA LEU A 267 -24.44 0.87 -15.79
C LEU A 267 -23.74 1.96 -16.60
N ILE A 268 -22.87 2.74 -15.93
CA ILE A 268 -22.11 3.83 -16.56
C ILE A 268 -21.29 3.30 -17.73
N SER A 269 -20.56 2.21 -17.53
CA SER A 269 -19.71 1.60 -18.55
C SER A 269 -20.53 1.13 -19.78
N LYS A 270 -21.69 0.50 -19.56
CA LYS A 270 -22.60 0.11 -20.65
C LYS A 270 -23.07 1.33 -21.45
N ILE A 271 -23.48 2.41 -20.75
CA ILE A 271 -23.94 3.64 -21.40
C ILE A 271 -22.79 4.33 -22.17
N ASN A 272 -21.61 4.43 -21.60
CA ASN A 272 -20.44 5.02 -22.25
C ASN A 272 -20.07 4.25 -23.54
N MET A 273 -20.17 2.91 -23.53
CA MET A 273 -19.96 2.09 -24.73
C MET A 273 -21.03 2.37 -25.80
N LEU A 274 -22.30 2.46 -25.41
CA LEU A 274 -23.40 2.78 -26.36
C LEU A 274 -23.24 4.18 -26.96
N LEU A 275 -22.78 5.16 -26.18
CA LEU A 275 -22.52 6.52 -26.66
C LEU A 275 -21.32 6.55 -27.62
N LYS A 276 -20.23 5.86 -27.30
CA LYS A 276 -19.03 5.82 -28.16
C LYS A 276 -19.31 5.16 -29.51
N TYR A 277 -20.07 4.06 -29.51
CA TYR A 277 -20.37 3.27 -30.72
C TYR A 277 -21.82 3.47 -31.17
N SER A 278 -22.27 4.73 -31.11
CA SER A 278 -23.66 5.12 -31.37
C SER A 278 -24.21 4.62 -32.73
N ASP A 279 -23.36 4.44 -33.74
CA ASP A 279 -23.72 4.03 -35.07
C ASP A 279 -23.75 2.50 -35.29
N ILE A 280 -23.33 1.74 -34.26
CA ILE A 280 -23.24 0.27 -34.32
C ILE A 280 -24.33 -0.35 -33.45
N GLU A 281 -25.02 -1.38 -33.96
CA GLU A 281 -25.97 -2.18 -33.19
C GLU A 281 -25.23 -3.32 -32.47
N PHE A 282 -25.18 -3.25 -31.12
CA PHE A 282 -24.52 -4.27 -30.29
C PHE A 282 -25.05 -4.25 -28.85
N ILE A 283 -24.75 -5.29 -28.09
CA ILE A 283 -25.01 -5.34 -26.65
C ILE A 283 -23.65 -5.31 -25.91
N PRO A 284 -23.40 -4.30 -25.05
CA PRO A 284 -22.14 -4.20 -24.32
C PRO A 284 -21.86 -5.44 -23.46
N GLN A 285 -20.70 -6.06 -23.67
CA GLN A 285 -20.26 -7.26 -22.96
C GLN A 285 -19.64 -6.89 -21.59
N ILE A 286 -20.45 -6.24 -20.75
CA ILE A 286 -20.03 -5.72 -19.43
C ILE A 286 -20.90 -6.37 -18.36
N TYR A 287 -20.25 -7.00 -17.37
CA TYR A 287 -20.91 -7.85 -16.41
C TYR A 287 -20.69 -7.38 -14.96
N TYR A 288 -21.75 -7.48 -14.16
CA TYR A 288 -21.68 -7.23 -12.73
C TYR A 288 -21.22 -8.50 -12.00
N PHE A 289 -19.92 -8.62 -11.73
CA PHE A 289 -19.30 -9.73 -11.00
C PHE A 289 -18.16 -9.25 -10.11
N ASP A 290 -17.88 -9.98 -9.04
CA ASP A 290 -16.59 -9.89 -8.38
C ASP A 290 -15.58 -10.80 -9.11
N PHE A 291 -14.62 -10.18 -9.79
CA PHE A 291 -13.63 -10.90 -10.59
C PHE A 291 -12.81 -11.90 -9.77
N LEU A 292 -12.50 -11.57 -8.51
CA LEU A 292 -11.65 -12.42 -7.67
C LEU A 292 -12.42 -13.53 -6.96
N ILE A 293 -13.58 -13.24 -6.41
CA ILE A 293 -14.30 -14.18 -5.56
C ILE A 293 -15.01 -15.25 -6.38
N GLY A 294 -15.71 -14.89 -7.45
CA GLY A 294 -16.52 -15.81 -8.26
C GLY A 294 -17.31 -16.78 -7.38
N ASN A 295 -18.61 -16.70 -7.33
CA ASN A 295 -19.41 -17.74 -6.68
C ASN A 295 -19.63 -18.92 -7.64
N SER A 296 -20.07 -20.07 -7.14
CA SER A 296 -20.22 -21.31 -7.91
C SER A 296 -21.13 -21.17 -9.15
N VAL A 297 -22.11 -20.26 -9.13
CA VAL A 297 -23.00 -19.98 -10.28
C VAL A 297 -22.29 -19.09 -11.31
N ILE A 298 -21.46 -18.15 -10.87
CA ILE A 298 -20.75 -17.19 -11.72
C ILE A 298 -19.56 -17.83 -12.43
N GLN A 299 -18.89 -18.83 -11.81
CA GLN A 299 -17.74 -19.53 -12.39
C GLN A 299 -18.06 -20.22 -13.72
N HIS A 300 -19.32 -20.54 -14.00
CA HIS A 300 -19.78 -21.11 -15.28
C HIS A 300 -20.01 -20.06 -16.36
N HIS A 301 -19.97 -18.77 -16.07
CA HIS A 301 -20.12 -17.74 -17.09
C HIS A 301 -18.91 -17.74 -18.04
N PRO A 302 -19.15 -17.74 -19.38
CA PRO A 302 -18.09 -17.88 -20.39
C PRO A 302 -16.94 -16.86 -20.25
N ILE A 303 -17.21 -15.68 -19.69
CA ILE A 303 -16.20 -14.63 -19.46
C ILE A 303 -15.01 -15.13 -18.60
N PHE A 304 -15.23 -16.04 -17.65
CA PHE A 304 -14.17 -16.54 -16.76
C PHE A 304 -13.29 -17.63 -17.40
N THR A 305 -13.71 -18.21 -18.51
CA THR A 305 -12.95 -19.22 -19.27
C THR A 305 -12.40 -18.66 -20.58
N LYS A 306 -12.89 -17.50 -21.02
CA LYS A 306 -12.43 -16.81 -22.24
C LYS A 306 -11.00 -16.32 -22.05
N ARG A 307 -10.21 -16.41 -23.11
CA ARG A 307 -8.86 -15.82 -23.20
C ARG A 307 -8.86 -14.64 -24.14
N PHE A 308 -8.06 -13.63 -23.80
CA PHE A 308 -8.05 -12.33 -24.45
C PHE A 308 -6.68 -12.03 -25.06
N ASP A 309 -6.67 -11.27 -26.15
CA ASP A 309 -5.45 -10.81 -26.79
C ASP A 309 -4.84 -9.64 -26.02
N TYR A 310 -5.69 -8.77 -25.50
CA TYR A 310 -5.30 -7.58 -24.74
C TYR A 310 -6.05 -7.49 -23.43
N ILE A 311 -5.34 -7.22 -22.37
CA ILE A 311 -5.91 -6.92 -21.04
C ILE A 311 -5.28 -5.62 -20.54
N ALA A 312 -6.10 -4.64 -20.17
CA ALA A 312 -5.61 -3.44 -19.49
C ALA A 312 -6.58 -3.00 -18.40
N THR A 313 -6.04 -2.60 -17.25
CA THR A 313 -6.85 -2.21 -16.11
C THR A 313 -6.09 -1.41 -15.08
N ASN A 314 -6.83 -0.66 -14.26
CA ASN A 314 -6.38 -0.09 -13.00
C ASN A 314 -7.08 -0.80 -11.84
N PRO A 315 -6.49 -1.88 -11.29
CA PRO A 315 -7.14 -2.65 -10.23
C PRO A 315 -7.22 -1.86 -8.91
N PRO A 316 -8.14 -2.21 -8.00
CA PRO A 316 -8.21 -1.56 -6.70
C PRO A 316 -6.93 -1.78 -5.89
N TRP A 317 -6.40 -0.69 -5.25
CA TRP A 317 -5.18 -0.72 -4.46
C TRP A 317 -5.50 -0.85 -2.97
N GLY A 318 -5.01 -1.90 -2.36
CA GLY A 318 -5.15 -2.11 -0.93
C GLY A 318 -5.16 -3.58 -0.55
N ALA A 319 -4.86 -3.86 0.72
CA ALA A 319 -4.86 -5.21 1.23
C ALA A 319 -6.29 -5.70 1.49
N MET A 320 -6.61 -6.91 1.05
CA MET A 320 -7.84 -7.62 1.38
C MET A 320 -7.52 -8.84 2.25
N ASN A 321 -8.37 -9.06 3.27
CA ASN A 321 -8.13 -10.11 4.27
C ASN A 321 -8.81 -11.45 3.92
N ASN A 322 -9.67 -11.49 2.89
CA ASN A 322 -10.61 -12.58 2.67
C ASN A 322 -10.30 -13.49 1.48
N TYR A 323 -9.18 -13.28 0.78
CA TYR A 323 -8.80 -14.20 -0.29
C TYR A 323 -7.91 -15.30 0.24
N SER A 324 -8.25 -16.55 -0.11
CA SER A 324 -7.37 -17.70 0.09
C SER A 324 -6.12 -17.54 -0.77
N ASN A 325 -5.00 -18.08 -0.31
CA ASN A 325 -3.71 -18.00 -0.98
C ASN A 325 -3.70 -18.89 -2.25
N ILE A 326 -4.43 -18.49 -3.30
CA ILE A 326 -4.65 -19.28 -4.52
C ILE A 326 -3.36 -19.37 -5.36
N TYR A 327 -2.45 -18.36 -5.26
CA TYR A 327 -1.33 -18.19 -6.19
C TYR A 327 0.03 -18.00 -5.50
N ALA A 328 0.19 -18.43 -4.27
CA ALA A 328 1.38 -18.16 -3.45
C ALA A 328 1.67 -16.64 -3.25
N ILE A 329 0.65 -15.79 -3.41
CA ILE A 329 0.75 -14.35 -3.17
C ILE A 329 0.56 -14.05 -1.69
N THR A 330 1.63 -13.65 -1.02
CA THR A 330 1.66 -13.40 0.44
C THR A 330 1.38 -11.95 0.82
N SER A 331 1.48 -11.03 -0.14
CA SER A 331 1.32 -9.57 0.08
C SER A 331 -0.10 -9.16 0.49
N LYS A 332 -1.12 -9.99 0.20
CA LYS A 332 -2.55 -9.69 0.40
C LYS A 332 -3.03 -8.40 -0.29
N GLU A 333 -2.25 -7.89 -1.25
CA GLU A 333 -2.65 -6.71 -2.03
C GLU A 333 -3.56 -7.13 -3.19
N THR A 334 -4.70 -6.47 -3.29
CA THR A 334 -5.75 -6.80 -4.26
C THR A 334 -5.23 -6.82 -5.69
N PHE A 335 -4.44 -5.83 -6.07
CA PHE A 335 -3.88 -5.73 -7.43
C PHE A 335 -3.02 -6.94 -7.82
N SER A 336 -2.35 -7.60 -6.86
CA SER A 336 -1.54 -8.79 -7.13
C SER A 336 -2.41 -9.98 -7.52
N PHE A 337 -3.54 -10.17 -6.84
CA PHE A 337 -4.52 -11.22 -7.18
C PHE A 337 -5.19 -10.96 -8.53
N PHE A 338 -5.57 -9.70 -8.79
CA PHE A 338 -6.12 -9.31 -10.09
C PHE A 338 -5.16 -9.62 -11.22
N PHE A 339 -3.87 -9.25 -11.06
CA PHE A 339 -2.86 -9.46 -12.09
C PHE A 339 -2.68 -10.96 -12.41
N VAL A 340 -2.49 -11.79 -11.38
CA VAL A 340 -2.26 -13.23 -11.58
C VAL A 340 -3.46 -13.89 -12.23
N LYS A 341 -4.68 -13.58 -11.75
CA LYS A 341 -5.91 -14.15 -12.32
C LYS A 341 -6.18 -13.65 -13.74
N ALA A 342 -5.94 -12.38 -14.03
CA ALA A 342 -6.09 -11.83 -15.37
C ALA A 342 -5.04 -12.41 -16.34
N PHE A 343 -3.82 -12.66 -15.86
CA PHE A 343 -2.78 -13.29 -16.68
C PHE A 343 -3.15 -14.71 -17.12
N GLU A 344 -3.89 -15.47 -16.31
CA GLU A 344 -4.42 -16.79 -16.70
C GLU A 344 -5.44 -16.72 -17.85
N GLN A 345 -6.09 -15.57 -18.03
CA GLN A 345 -7.01 -15.30 -19.13
C GLN A 345 -6.32 -14.65 -20.35
N LEU A 346 -5.00 -14.52 -20.34
CA LEU A 346 -4.26 -14.01 -21.47
C LEU A 346 -4.03 -15.13 -22.50
N LYS A 347 -4.18 -14.81 -23.78
CA LYS A 347 -3.76 -15.71 -24.88
C LYS A 347 -2.24 -15.82 -24.94
N GLU A 348 -1.71 -16.83 -25.59
CA GLU A 348 -0.28 -17.11 -25.70
C GLU A 348 0.52 -15.91 -26.24
N ASN A 349 0.00 -15.22 -27.25
CA ASN A 349 0.63 -14.02 -27.82
C ASN A 349 0.03 -12.71 -27.30
N GLY A 350 -0.74 -12.78 -26.19
CA GLY A 350 -1.44 -11.65 -25.65
C GLY A 350 -0.54 -10.70 -24.86
N THR A 351 -1.04 -9.49 -24.63
CA THR A 351 -0.39 -8.44 -23.85
C THR A 351 -1.30 -7.99 -22.71
N ILE A 352 -0.74 -7.89 -21.51
CA ILE A 352 -1.42 -7.41 -20.32
C ILE A 352 -0.72 -6.16 -19.76
N ARG A 353 -1.49 -5.12 -19.47
CA ARG A 353 -1.01 -3.86 -18.88
C ARG A 353 -1.81 -3.48 -17.65
N PHE A 354 -1.11 -3.29 -16.56
CA PHE A 354 -1.72 -2.99 -15.26
C PHE A 354 -1.11 -1.73 -14.66
N LEU A 355 -1.97 -0.88 -14.11
CA LEU A 355 -1.56 0.28 -13.34
C LEU A 355 -1.36 -0.12 -11.86
N PHE A 356 -0.16 0.10 -11.34
CA PHE A 356 0.23 -0.26 -9.99
C PHE A 356 0.69 0.96 -9.18
N PRO A 357 0.59 0.93 -7.85
CA PRO A 357 1.34 1.88 -7.03
C PRO A 357 2.84 1.68 -7.21
N GLU A 358 3.61 2.77 -7.26
CA GLU A 358 5.08 2.73 -7.43
C GLU A 358 5.77 1.78 -6.42
N ALA A 359 5.15 1.59 -5.25
CA ALA A 359 5.61 0.65 -4.23
C ALA A 359 5.82 -0.80 -4.74
N ILE A 360 5.18 -1.19 -5.84
CA ILE A 360 5.39 -2.50 -6.46
C ILE A 360 6.84 -2.71 -6.89
N LEU A 361 7.56 -1.64 -7.24
CA LEU A 361 8.92 -1.73 -7.76
C LEU A 361 9.93 -2.17 -6.70
N ASN A 362 9.74 -1.79 -5.43
CA ASN A 362 10.79 -1.91 -4.41
C ASN A 362 10.35 -2.45 -3.05
N VAL A 363 9.08 -2.32 -2.66
CA VAL A 363 8.63 -2.75 -1.33
C VAL A 363 8.73 -4.27 -1.17
N LYS A 364 9.38 -4.72 -0.10
CA LYS A 364 9.62 -6.15 0.20
C LYS A 364 8.36 -7.01 0.14
N MET A 365 7.24 -6.46 0.57
CA MET A 365 5.95 -7.16 0.62
C MET A 365 5.44 -7.58 -0.77
N HIS A 366 5.88 -6.91 -1.84
CA HIS A 366 5.50 -7.20 -3.23
C HIS A 366 6.53 -8.08 -3.96
N LYS A 367 7.41 -8.78 -3.23
CA LYS A 367 8.44 -9.65 -3.82
C LYS A 367 7.83 -10.77 -4.66
N ASP A 368 6.79 -11.41 -4.15
CA ASP A 368 6.12 -12.54 -4.79
C ASP A 368 5.51 -12.19 -6.15
N ILE A 369 4.79 -11.06 -6.24
CA ILE A 369 4.25 -10.62 -7.53
C ILE A 369 5.35 -10.20 -8.50
N ARG A 370 6.48 -9.62 -8.03
CA ARG A 370 7.63 -9.35 -8.90
C ARG A 370 8.27 -10.62 -9.44
N ILE A 371 8.38 -11.67 -8.60
CA ILE A 371 8.85 -12.98 -9.04
C ILE A 371 7.91 -13.54 -10.12
N PHE A 372 6.60 -13.49 -9.91
CA PHE A 372 5.63 -13.93 -10.89
C PHE A 372 5.79 -13.20 -12.23
N MET A 373 5.94 -11.87 -12.19
CA MET A 373 6.15 -11.06 -13.39
C MET A 373 7.46 -11.41 -14.13
N LEU A 374 8.54 -11.67 -13.39
CA LEU A 374 9.84 -11.99 -13.98
C LEU A 374 9.89 -13.41 -14.57
N GLU A 375 9.30 -14.38 -13.88
CA GLU A 375 9.49 -15.79 -14.19
C GLU A 375 8.36 -16.38 -15.03
N ARG A 376 7.14 -15.83 -14.94
CA ARG A 376 5.96 -16.40 -15.60
C ARG A 376 5.31 -15.47 -16.61
N ALA A 377 5.16 -14.18 -16.27
CA ALA A 377 4.43 -13.26 -17.12
C ALA A 377 5.29 -12.61 -18.21
N GLY A 378 6.60 -12.48 -17.96
CA GLY A 378 7.52 -11.78 -18.85
C GLY A 378 7.25 -10.27 -18.92
N ILE A 379 8.18 -9.45 -18.45
CA ILE A 379 8.06 -7.98 -18.47
C ILE A 379 8.51 -7.46 -19.82
N ILE A 380 7.64 -6.72 -20.51
CA ILE A 380 7.94 -6.03 -21.77
C ILE A 380 8.42 -4.61 -21.48
N SER A 381 7.65 -3.87 -20.68
CA SER A 381 7.99 -2.50 -20.33
C SER A 381 7.42 -2.06 -18.98
N ILE A 382 8.03 -1.01 -18.41
CA ILE A 382 7.54 -0.29 -17.23
C ILE A 382 7.52 1.19 -17.58
N THR A 383 6.37 1.85 -17.41
CA THR A 383 6.23 3.29 -17.53
C THR A 383 6.06 3.92 -16.16
N ILE A 384 6.93 4.85 -15.79
CA ILE A 384 6.89 5.58 -14.52
C ILE A 384 6.31 6.96 -14.79
N TYR A 385 5.25 7.31 -14.07
CA TYR A 385 4.59 8.59 -14.18
C TYR A 385 5.01 9.51 -13.02
N ASP A 386 5.40 10.74 -13.35
CA ASP A 386 5.76 11.74 -12.33
C ASP A 386 4.55 12.43 -11.72
N ASP A 387 3.41 12.39 -12.38
CA ASP A 387 2.14 12.96 -11.93
C ASP A 387 1.44 12.07 -10.89
N MET A 388 0.53 12.68 -10.11
CA MET A 388 -0.37 11.98 -9.20
C MET A 388 -1.81 12.35 -9.55
N PHE A 389 -2.76 11.39 -9.45
CA PHE A 389 -4.16 11.79 -9.64
C PHE A 389 -4.77 12.36 -8.37
N SER A 390 -5.85 13.12 -8.53
CA SER A 390 -6.63 13.64 -7.40
C SER A 390 -7.07 12.53 -6.44
N GLY A 391 -6.80 12.75 -5.16
CA GLY A 391 -7.12 11.80 -4.09
C GLY A 391 -6.10 10.68 -3.88
N VAL A 392 -5.14 10.47 -4.78
CA VAL A 392 -4.06 9.48 -4.64
C VAL A 392 -2.78 10.18 -4.22
N SER A 393 -2.24 9.80 -3.07
CA SER A 393 -0.98 10.37 -2.53
C SER A 393 0.27 9.54 -2.87
N THR A 394 0.14 8.61 -3.81
CA THR A 394 1.21 7.65 -4.16
C THR A 394 1.45 7.73 -5.67
N LYS A 395 2.71 7.84 -6.06
CA LYS A 395 3.10 7.69 -7.47
C LYS A 395 2.69 6.31 -7.99
N TYR A 396 2.55 6.20 -9.28
CA TYR A 396 2.10 4.98 -9.95
C TYR A 396 2.96 4.64 -11.16
N VAL A 397 2.89 3.39 -11.56
CA VAL A 397 3.59 2.82 -12.70
C VAL A 397 2.64 1.94 -13.50
N ASP A 398 2.83 1.91 -14.79
CA ASP A 398 2.20 0.98 -15.71
C ASP A 398 3.21 -0.11 -16.07
N ILE A 399 2.85 -1.36 -15.85
CA ILE A 399 3.68 -2.51 -16.18
C ILE A 399 3.01 -3.31 -17.29
N GLU A 400 3.73 -3.47 -18.39
CA GLU A 400 3.32 -4.27 -19.53
C GLU A 400 4.04 -5.61 -19.50
N CYS A 401 3.26 -6.69 -19.56
CA CYS A 401 3.76 -8.06 -19.58
C CYS A 401 3.14 -8.86 -20.73
N GLY A 402 3.81 -9.96 -21.10
CA GLY A 402 3.30 -10.89 -22.10
C GLY A 402 4.30 -12.00 -22.37
N ASN A 403 3.82 -13.12 -22.91
CA ASN A 403 4.63 -14.30 -23.19
C ASN A 403 5.76 -14.06 -24.22
N ASN A 404 5.63 -13.01 -25.03
CA ASN A 404 6.63 -12.60 -26.02
C ASN A 404 7.70 -11.64 -25.44
N ALA A 405 7.75 -11.42 -24.13
CA ALA A 405 8.74 -10.58 -23.48
C ALA A 405 10.16 -11.10 -23.69
N ASN A 406 11.10 -10.19 -23.84
CA ASN A 406 12.51 -10.56 -23.88
C ASN A 406 12.93 -11.11 -22.49
N LYS A 407 13.63 -12.27 -22.49
CA LYS A 407 14.07 -12.94 -21.26
C LYS A 407 15.29 -12.31 -20.59
N TYR A 408 15.96 -11.38 -21.26
CA TYR A 408 17.21 -10.79 -20.78
C TYR A 408 17.05 -9.34 -20.34
N PHE A 409 16.13 -8.58 -20.93
CA PHE A 409 15.94 -7.17 -20.64
C PHE A 409 14.50 -6.71 -20.90
N PHE A 410 14.11 -5.60 -20.28
CA PHE A 410 12.88 -4.85 -20.57
C PHE A 410 13.16 -3.35 -20.60
N ASN A 411 12.23 -2.59 -21.16
CA ASN A 411 12.38 -1.13 -21.28
C ASN A 411 11.65 -0.43 -20.14
N VAL A 412 12.23 0.67 -19.67
CA VAL A 412 11.64 1.59 -18.71
C VAL A 412 11.50 2.94 -19.36
N TYR A 413 10.29 3.47 -19.28
CA TYR A 413 9.93 4.79 -19.80
C TYR A 413 9.64 5.73 -18.65
N THR A 414 10.17 6.94 -18.72
CA THR A 414 9.81 8.09 -17.91
C THR A 414 9.46 9.23 -18.84
N ASP A 415 8.85 10.31 -18.36
CA ASP A 415 8.50 11.48 -19.20
C ASP A 415 9.69 12.03 -20.01
N LYS A 416 10.93 11.77 -19.56
CA LYS A 416 12.15 12.37 -20.13
C LYS A 416 13.12 11.38 -20.76
N LYS A 417 13.01 10.08 -20.45
CA LYS A 417 14.05 9.09 -20.83
C LYS A 417 13.46 7.69 -21.04
N ARG A 418 14.08 6.96 -21.99
CA ARG A 418 13.98 5.51 -22.10
C ARG A 418 15.26 4.88 -21.56
N LYS A 419 15.12 3.81 -20.81
CA LYS A 419 16.22 3.00 -20.28
C LYS A 419 15.93 1.53 -20.50
N THR A 420 16.95 0.74 -20.83
CA THR A 420 16.88 -0.73 -20.86
C THR A 420 17.44 -1.28 -19.55
N VAL A 421 16.75 -2.24 -18.94
CA VAL A 421 17.13 -2.89 -17.69
C VAL A 421 17.38 -4.36 -17.93
N GLU A 422 18.56 -4.85 -17.55
CA GLU A 422 18.90 -6.27 -17.63
C GLU A 422 18.25 -7.04 -16.46
N ILE A 423 17.49 -8.08 -16.78
CA ILE A 423 16.76 -8.90 -15.79
C ILE A 423 17.71 -9.57 -14.79
N LYS A 424 18.93 -9.96 -15.21
CA LYS A 424 19.94 -10.53 -14.32
C LYS A 424 20.27 -9.64 -13.13
N THR A 425 20.30 -8.31 -13.32
CA THR A 425 20.60 -7.35 -12.24
C THR A 425 19.51 -7.33 -11.17
N ILE A 426 18.27 -7.63 -11.55
CA ILE A 426 17.16 -7.76 -10.62
C ILE A 426 17.26 -9.07 -9.83
N HIS A 427 17.66 -10.17 -10.50
CA HIS A 427 17.86 -11.46 -9.85
C HIS A 427 18.96 -11.42 -8.77
N GLU A 428 19.93 -10.55 -8.90
CA GLU A 428 20.98 -10.33 -7.90
C GLU A 428 20.47 -9.63 -6.63
N THR A 429 19.32 -8.99 -6.67
CA THR A 429 18.74 -8.33 -5.49
C THR A 429 17.93 -9.33 -4.64
N LYS A 430 18.10 -9.30 -3.32
CA LYS A 430 17.44 -10.20 -2.35
C LYS A 430 15.92 -10.23 -2.48
N ASN A 431 15.31 -9.10 -2.82
CA ASN A 431 13.86 -8.94 -2.89
C ASN A 431 13.35 -8.79 -4.34
N ARG A 432 14.16 -9.10 -5.36
CA ARG A 432 13.81 -8.90 -6.77
C ARG A 432 13.30 -7.48 -7.04
N ILE A 433 14.00 -6.49 -6.50
CA ILE A 433 13.62 -5.07 -6.62
C ILE A 433 13.81 -4.64 -8.07
N PHE A 434 12.77 -4.03 -8.66
CA PHE A 434 12.84 -3.40 -9.97
C PHE A 434 13.56 -2.05 -9.82
N ASN A 435 14.84 -2.13 -9.44
CA ASN A 435 15.61 -0.95 -9.16
C ASN A 435 16.16 -0.37 -10.48
N MET A 436 15.82 0.89 -10.72
CA MET A 436 16.19 1.61 -11.93
C MET A 436 17.60 2.23 -11.81
N LEU A 437 18.56 1.46 -11.30
CA LEU A 437 19.94 1.93 -11.16
C LEU A 437 20.55 2.22 -12.54
N SER A 438 21.20 3.38 -12.68
CA SER A 438 22.04 3.67 -13.83
C SER A 438 23.34 2.85 -13.76
N ASP A 439 24.12 2.80 -14.84
CA ASP A 439 25.43 2.13 -14.83
C ASP A 439 26.37 2.78 -13.81
N ASP A 440 26.29 4.11 -13.67
CA ASP A 440 27.02 4.85 -12.62
C ASP A 440 26.56 4.42 -11.22
N ASP A 441 25.22 4.31 -11.01
CA ASP A 441 24.69 3.82 -9.73
C ASP A 441 25.20 2.41 -9.43
N LEU A 442 25.14 1.51 -10.42
CA LEU A 442 25.60 0.13 -10.30
C LEU A 442 27.08 0.04 -9.97
N SER A 443 27.91 0.87 -10.63
CA SER A 443 29.35 0.89 -10.38
C SER A 443 29.67 1.27 -8.92
N ILE A 444 28.98 2.30 -8.40
CA ILE A 444 29.14 2.77 -7.01
C ILE A 444 28.63 1.72 -6.01
N VAL A 445 27.44 1.18 -6.26
CA VAL A 445 26.84 0.15 -5.41
C VAL A 445 27.73 -1.09 -5.32
N ARG A 446 28.35 -1.52 -6.45
CA ARG A 446 29.32 -2.63 -6.47
C ARG A 446 30.53 -2.33 -5.60
N ILE A 447 31.18 -1.18 -5.75
CA ILE A 447 32.34 -0.80 -4.94
C ILE A 447 32.02 -0.87 -3.45
N ILE A 448 30.84 -0.38 -3.04
CA ILE A 448 30.45 -0.39 -1.63
C ILE A 448 30.16 -1.82 -1.14
N LYS A 449 29.47 -2.64 -1.95
CA LYS A 449 29.16 -4.02 -1.61
C LYS A 449 30.41 -4.90 -1.53
N ASP A 450 31.34 -4.73 -2.47
CA ASP A 450 32.58 -5.54 -2.52
C ASP A 450 33.47 -5.29 -1.31
N ARG A 451 33.38 -4.09 -0.71
CA ARG A 451 34.11 -3.75 0.53
C ARG A 451 33.33 -4.01 1.80
N GLY A 452 32.02 -4.26 1.69
CA GLY A 452 31.17 -4.59 2.83
C GLY A 452 31.57 -5.92 3.45
N ARG A 453 31.81 -5.95 4.75
CA ARG A 453 32.11 -7.15 5.54
C ARG A 453 31.14 -7.33 6.68
N TYR A 454 30.61 -6.26 7.19
CA TYR A 454 29.72 -6.22 8.36
C TYR A 454 28.38 -5.56 8.01
N ASN A 455 27.41 -5.74 8.88
CA ASN A 455 26.10 -5.09 8.81
C ASN A 455 25.55 -4.85 10.22
N LEU A 456 24.34 -4.29 10.32
CA LEU A 456 23.72 -3.97 11.62
C LEU A 456 22.82 -5.09 12.17
N GLN A 457 23.02 -6.35 11.76
CA GLN A 457 22.14 -7.46 12.16
C GLN A 457 22.18 -7.71 13.67
N ASP A 458 23.36 -7.66 14.29
CA ASP A 458 23.58 -7.96 15.70
C ASP A 458 23.34 -6.74 16.62
N SER A 459 22.90 -5.63 16.05
CA SER A 459 22.62 -4.38 16.79
C SER A 459 21.27 -4.44 17.51
N ILE A 460 21.14 -3.66 18.59
CA ILE A 460 19.89 -3.55 19.35
C ILE A 460 19.04 -2.43 18.77
N TRP A 461 17.76 -2.71 18.58
CA TRP A 461 16.81 -1.79 17.98
C TRP A 461 15.57 -1.60 18.85
N ALA A 462 15.10 -0.35 18.95
CA ALA A 462 13.85 -0.05 19.60
C ALA A 462 13.08 1.05 18.89
N LEU A 463 11.76 1.01 19.05
CA LEU A 463 10.88 2.12 18.69
C LEU A 463 10.87 3.12 19.84
N GLY A 464 10.78 4.40 19.53
CA GLY A 464 10.49 5.41 20.53
C GLY A 464 9.13 5.21 21.18
N VAL A 465 8.90 5.84 22.31
CA VAL A 465 7.68 5.74 23.13
C VAL A 465 6.42 6.03 22.31
N VAL A 466 5.46 5.15 22.34
CA VAL A 466 4.11 5.37 21.79
C VAL A 466 3.20 5.73 22.96
N THR A 467 2.84 6.98 23.08
CA THR A 467 2.02 7.46 24.22
C THR A 467 0.55 7.00 24.15
N GLY A 468 0.03 6.78 22.92
CA GLY A 468 -1.39 6.56 22.68
C GLY A 468 -2.22 7.85 22.69
N ASP A 469 -1.77 8.86 23.42
CA ASP A 469 -2.36 10.20 23.48
C ASP A 469 -1.27 11.27 23.70
N ASN A 470 -0.78 11.82 22.60
CA ASN A 470 0.24 12.86 22.68
C ASN A 470 -0.28 14.19 23.26
N ARG A 471 -1.60 14.46 23.17
CA ARG A 471 -2.17 15.72 23.67
C ARG A 471 -2.29 15.72 25.19
N GLY A 472 -2.73 14.60 25.76
CA GLY A 472 -2.93 14.48 27.18
C GLY A 472 -1.67 14.15 27.99
N LYS A 473 -0.61 13.63 27.34
CA LYS A 473 0.57 13.09 28.04
C LYS A 473 1.86 13.87 27.81
N LEU A 474 1.87 14.78 26.85
CA LEU A 474 3.04 15.61 26.57
C LEU A 474 2.78 17.07 26.96
N SER A 475 3.74 17.66 27.65
CA SER A 475 3.75 19.09 28.00
C SER A 475 4.80 19.84 27.18
N SER A 476 4.55 21.12 26.91
CA SER A 476 5.56 22.05 26.39
C SER A 476 6.36 22.72 27.51
N LYS A 477 5.90 22.59 28.76
CA LYS A 477 6.58 23.10 29.96
C LYS A 477 7.05 21.92 30.80
N CYS A 478 8.21 22.03 31.41
CA CYS A 478 8.69 21.07 32.40
C CYS A 478 7.90 21.25 33.69
N LEU A 479 7.12 20.24 34.05
CA LEU A 479 6.43 20.18 35.33
C LEU A 479 7.18 19.21 36.24
N GLU A 480 6.86 19.23 37.54
CA GLU A 480 7.49 18.36 38.53
C GLU A 480 7.40 16.87 38.13
N GLY A 481 8.49 16.15 38.23
CA GLY A 481 8.61 14.75 37.85
C GLY A 481 8.63 14.48 36.35
N MET A 482 8.51 15.49 35.48
CA MET A 482 8.62 15.31 34.04
C MET A 482 10.07 15.33 33.56
N GLU A 483 10.34 14.52 32.56
CA GLU A 483 11.61 14.47 31.88
C GLU A 483 11.49 14.82 30.38
N LYS A 484 12.61 15.20 29.78
CA LYS A 484 12.68 15.56 28.37
C LYS A 484 12.32 14.37 27.49
N ILE A 485 11.53 14.62 26.43
CA ILE A 485 11.26 13.63 25.38
C ILE A 485 11.40 14.29 24.01
N TYR A 486 12.13 13.61 23.13
CA TYR A 486 12.49 14.13 21.81
C TYR A 486 11.57 13.56 20.73
N THR A 487 11.37 14.34 19.67
CA THR A 487 10.66 13.92 18.45
C THR A 487 11.63 13.91 17.26
N GLY A 488 11.19 13.44 16.10
CA GLY A 488 12.00 13.53 14.89
C GLY A 488 12.35 14.97 14.46
N LYS A 489 11.68 15.98 15.04
CA LYS A 489 11.97 17.40 14.74
C LYS A 489 13.27 17.90 15.35
N GLU A 490 13.67 17.35 16.50
CA GLU A 490 14.87 17.73 17.20
C GLU A 490 16.13 16.97 16.73
N ILE A 491 15.96 15.91 15.88
CA ILE A 491 17.10 15.17 15.34
C ILE A 491 17.73 15.93 14.16
N ARG A 492 19.02 16.18 14.25
CA ARG A 492 19.87 16.68 13.15
C ARG A 492 21.03 15.70 12.95
N PRO A 493 21.71 15.71 11.79
CA PRO A 493 22.93 14.90 11.65
C PRO A 493 23.86 15.14 12.81
N TYR A 494 24.28 14.06 13.48
CA TYR A 494 25.13 14.01 14.68
C TYR A 494 24.48 14.52 15.97
N ILE A 495 23.66 15.57 15.96
CA ILE A 495 23.27 16.38 17.10
C ILE A 495 21.78 16.30 17.44
N LEU A 496 21.47 16.24 18.73
CA LEU A 496 20.13 16.47 19.26
C LEU A 496 19.95 17.97 19.57
N GLN A 497 18.97 18.59 18.91
CA GLN A 497 18.52 19.94 19.28
C GLN A 497 17.79 19.90 20.63
N PRO A 498 17.74 21.01 21.38
CA PRO A 498 17.04 21.05 22.66
C PRO A 498 15.62 20.51 22.59
N ALA A 499 15.25 19.65 23.53
CA ALA A 499 13.91 19.09 23.61
C ALA A 499 12.87 20.19 23.81
N LYS A 500 11.75 20.09 23.07
CA LYS A 500 10.60 21.02 23.16
C LYS A 500 9.42 20.41 23.88
N LYS A 501 9.55 19.17 24.35
CA LYS A 501 8.49 18.43 25.01
C LYS A 501 8.99 17.67 26.22
N TYR A 502 8.05 17.45 27.15
CA TYR A 502 8.28 16.76 28.40
C TYR A 502 7.19 15.72 28.63
N ILE A 503 7.52 14.66 29.35
CA ILE A 503 6.62 13.56 29.66
C ILE A 503 6.81 13.10 31.11
N LEU A 504 5.73 12.80 31.81
CA LEU A 504 5.79 12.00 33.02
C LEU A 504 5.91 10.53 32.62
N TYR A 505 7.13 9.99 32.64
CA TYR A 505 7.39 8.65 32.18
C TYR A 505 6.88 7.62 33.18
N ASN A 506 5.81 6.94 32.82
CA ASN A 506 5.31 5.79 33.56
C ASN A 506 4.87 4.75 32.52
N ARG A 507 5.58 3.64 32.48
CA ARG A 507 5.37 2.55 31.51
C ARG A 507 3.91 2.06 31.48
N ALA A 508 3.24 1.99 32.63
CA ALA A 508 1.87 1.53 32.73
C ALA A 508 0.85 2.45 32.02
N ASN A 509 1.21 3.72 31.81
CA ASN A 509 0.37 4.74 31.18
C ASN A 509 0.61 4.89 29.69
N LEU A 510 1.56 4.18 29.12
CA LEU A 510 1.99 4.33 27.74
C LEU A 510 1.47 3.16 26.91
N GLN A 511 1.14 3.44 25.67
CA GLN A 511 0.56 2.44 24.76
C GLN A 511 1.57 1.35 24.38
N GLN A 512 2.80 1.77 24.04
CA GLN A 512 3.87 0.85 23.70
C GLN A 512 5.21 1.48 24.08
N VAL A 513 6.03 0.70 24.76
CA VAL A 513 7.39 1.07 25.16
C VAL A 513 8.31 -0.13 24.97
N ALA A 514 9.56 0.14 24.64
CA ALA A 514 10.62 -0.87 24.67
C ALA A 514 11.08 -1.13 26.11
N LYS A 515 12.05 -2.01 26.28
CA LYS A 515 12.74 -2.18 27.56
C LYS A 515 13.39 -0.86 27.98
N GLU A 516 13.27 -0.49 29.24
CA GLU A 516 13.78 0.78 29.75
C GLU A 516 15.31 0.92 29.61
N GLU A 517 16.01 -0.19 29.80
CA GLU A 517 17.47 -0.29 29.59
C GLU A 517 17.92 0.26 28.23
N ILE A 518 17.10 0.09 27.18
CA ILE A 518 17.41 0.59 25.83
C ILE A 518 17.25 2.11 25.78
N TYR A 519 16.20 2.65 26.43
CA TYR A 519 16.04 4.11 26.51
C TYR A 519 17.14 4.74 27.36
N ARG A 520 17.57 4.08 28.44
CA ARG A 520 18.58 4.55 29.40
C ARG A 520 20.01 4.13 29.04
N ALA A 521 20.19 3.48 27.89
CA ALA A 521 21.53 3.11 27.46
C ALA A 521 22.50 4.28 27.54
N PRO A 522 23.73 4.08 28.06
CA PRO A 522 24.71 5.14 28.22
C PRO A 522 25.16 5.74 26.90
N GLU A 523 24.98 5.00 25.81
CA GLU A 523 25.35 5.43 24.47
C GLU A 523 24.40 4.78 23.46
N LYS A 524 23.77 5.59 22.59
CA LYS A 524 22.90 5.12 21.52
C LYS A 524 22.78 6.13 20.40
N LEU A 525 22.37 5.64 19.24
CA LEU A 525 21.99 6.45 18.09
C LEU A 525 20.47 6.55 18.00
N VAL A 526 20.00 7.71 17.60
CA VAL A 526 18.57 7.94 17.34
C VAL A 526 18.37 8.51 15.96
N TYR A 527 17.35 8.04 15.25
CA TYR A 527 17.14 8.45 13.88
C TYR A 527 15.68 8.75 13.54
N LYS A 528 15.51 9.60 12.53
CA LYS A 528 14.16 9.94 12.02
C LYS A 528 13.54 8.75 11.34
N PHE A 529 12.28 8.45 11.69
CA PHE A 529 11.53 7.43 10.99
C PHE A 529 11.13 7.83 9.55
N ILE A 530 10.91 9.13 9.29
CA ILE A 530 10.60 9.68 7.98
C ILE A 530 11.63 10.72 7.62
N SER A 531 12.39 10.49 6.56
CA SER A 531 13.41 11.40 6.05
C SER A 531 13.77 11.04 4.61
N SER A 532 14.14 12.04 3.80
CA SER A 532 14.68 11.83 2.44
C SER A 532 16.13 11.36 2.43
N LYS A 533 16.85 11.51 3.55
CA LYS A 533 18.23 11.07 3.77
C LYS A 533 18.32 10.37 5.11
N LEU A 534 19.40 9.62 5.33
CA LEU A 534 19.74 9.10 6.63
C LEU A 534 20.10 10.26 7.56
N VAL A 535 19.48 10.31 8.74
CA VAL A 535 19.75 11.34 9.77
C VAL A 535 19.77 10.69 11.13
N PHE A 536 20.95 10.56 11.69
CA PHE A 536 21.23 9.98 13.00
C PHE A 536 21.84 11.02 13.93
N ALA A 537 21.42 11.02 15.18
CA ALA A 537 22.02 11.80 16.24
C ALA A 537 22.53 10.90 17.37
N TYR A 538 23.53 11.38 18.08
CA TYR A 538 24.12 10.72 19.22
C TYR A 538 23.39 11.09 20.51
N ASP A 539 23.11 10.12 21.36
CA ASP A 539 22.57 10.35 22.71
C ASP A 539 23.34 9.53 23.73
N ASN A 540 23.93 10.23 24.68
CA ASN A 540 24.64 9.69 25.87
C ASN A 540 24.01 10.14 27.19
N SER A 541 22.78 10.68 27.12
CA SER A 541 22.09 11.25 28.29
C SER A 541 20.93 10.39 28.80
N GLY A 542 20.76 9.20 28.24
CA GLY A 542 19.64 8.31 28.60
C GLY A 542 18.25 8.90 28.28
N SER A 543 18.17 9.76 27.27
CA SER A 543 16.96 10.50 26.92
C SER A 543 15.86 9.61 26.37
N LEU A 544 14.60 10.08 26.50
CA LEU A 544 13.41 9.46 25.89
C LEU A 544 13.10 10.05 24.52
N PHE A 545 12.54 9.20 23.67
CA PHE A 545 12.20 9.53 22.29
C PHE A 545 10.78 9.07 21.96
N LEU A 546 10.03 9.84 21.18
CA LEU A 546 8.70 9.46 20.69
C LEU A 546 8.81 8.56 19.44
N ASN A 547 7.72 7.89 19.11
CA ASN A 547 7.60 6.97 17.97
C ASN A 547 7.78 7.60 16.56
N SER A 548 8.00 8.90 16.46
CA SER A 548 8.51 9.54 15.23
C SER A 548 10.02 9.32 15.01
N THR A 549 10.66 8.63 15.95
CA THR A 549 12.08 8.28 15.98
C THR A 549 12.26 6.82 16.36
N ASN A 550 13.38 6.25 15.95
CA ASN A 550 13.81 4.93 16.36
C ASN A 550 15.19 5.00 17.01
N ILE A 551 15.53 3.98 17.77
CA ILE A 551 16.76 3.84 18.52
C ILE A 551 17.58 2.69 17.94
N LEU A 552 18.89 2.90 17.86
CA LEU A 552 19.89 1.95 17.45
C LEU A 552 21.05 1.96 18.43
N ILE A 553 21.37 0.84 19.04
CA ILE A 553 22.64 0.61 19.73
C ILE A 553 23.46 -0.29 18.78
N PRO A 554 24.41 0.27 18.04
CA PRO A 554 25.12 -0.47 17.00
C PRO A 554 26.12 -1.47 17.60
N HIS A 555 26.24 -2.61 16.89
CA HIS A 555 27.24 -3.62 17.18
C HIS A 555 27.91 -4.00 15.86
N ILE A 556 29.05 -3.40 15.57
CA ILE A 556 29.90 -3.71 14.42
C ILE A 556 31.32 -3.91 14.92
N PRO A 557 32.00 -5.01 14.56
CA PRO A 557 33.39 -5.24 14.97
C PRO A 557 34.30 -4.08 14.59
N ASN A 558 35.18 -3.66 15.50
CA ASN A 558 36.15 -2.61 15.33
C ASN A 558 35.59 -1.19 15.07
N MET A 559 34.27 -0.98 15.29
CA MET A 559 33.63 0.32 15.14
C MET A 559 32.95 0.74 16.44
N CYS A 560 33.28 1.90 16.98
CA CYS A 560 32.53 2.51 18.07
C CYS A 560 31.23 3.15 17.54
N THR A 561 30.27 3.46 18.43
CA THR A 561 28.97 4.06 18.09
C THR A 561 29.13 5.34 17.26
N LYS A 562 30.13 6.18 17.54
CA LYS A 562 30.36 7.43 16.80
C LYS A 562 30.84 7.16 15.38
N THR A 563 31.71 6.17 15.18
CA THR A 563 32.16 5.75 13.85
C THR A 563 30.99 5.19 13.02
N VAL A 564 30.14 4.34 13.60
CA VAL A 564 28.93 3.86 12.92
C VAL A 564 28.00 5.02 12.54
N MET A 565 27.85 6.02 13.42
CA MET A 565 27.05 7.21 13.11
C MET A 565 27.65 8.02 11.96
N ALA A 566 28.98 8.12 11.86
CA ALA A 566 29.65 8.80 10.75
C ALA A 566 29.27 8.18 9.41
N PHE A 567 29.36 6.85 9.29
CA PHE A 567 28.92 6.14 8.09
C PHE A 567 27.42 6.36 7.81
N LEU A 568 26.56 6.19 8.81
CA LEU A 568 25.11 6.32 8.63
C LEU A 568 24.66 7.75 8.25
N ASN A 569 25.38 8.78 8.68
CA ASN A 569 25.10 10.16 8.29
C ASN A 569 25.77 10.55 6.96
N SER A 570 26.69 9.74 6.44
CA SER A 570 27.38 10.07 5.21
C SER A 570 26.47 10.14 4.00
N THR A 571 26.85 10.98 3.05
CA THR A 571 26.20 11.08 1.74
C THR A 571 26.26 9.73 1.02
N LEU A 572 27.34 8.97 1.20
CA LEU A 572 27.53 7.66 0.58
C LEU A 572 26.48 6.64 1.06
N PHE A 573 26.23 6.54 2.37
CA PHE A 573 25.23 5.63 2.92
C PHE A 573 23.80 6.10 2.62
N SER A 574 23.57 7.41 2.59
CA SER A 574 22.31 7.98 2.10
C SER A 574 22.07 7.64 0.62
N PHE A 575 23.10 7.70 -0.23
CA PHE A 575 23.04 7.26 -1.61
C PHE A 575 22.64 5.78 -1.71
N MET A 576 23.33 4.92 -0.96
CA MET A 576 22.99 3.49 -0.94
C MET A 576 21.55 3.24 -0.51
N TYR A 577 21.12 3.91 0.57
CA TYR A 577 19.74 3.75 1.07
C TYR A 577 18.70 4.17 0.02
N ILE A 578 18.89 5.34 -0.60
CA ILE A 578 18.00 5.87 -1.64
C ILE A 578 17.96 4.95 -2.86
N LYS A 579 19.14 4.50 -3.31
CA LYS A 579 19.25 3.71 -4.54
C LYS A 579 18.79 2.26 -4.36
N LEU A 580 19.02 1.65 -3.21
CA LEU A 580 18.61 0.26 -2.96
C LEU A 580 17.14 0.13 -2.54
N PHE A 581 16.60 1.12 -1.82
CA PHE A 581 15.29 0.97 -1.19
C PHE A 581 14.25 1.99 -1.65
N GLY A 582 14.64 3.19 -2.08
CA GLY A 582 13.74 4.21 -2.64
C GLY A 582 12.64 4.69 -1.69
N GLU A 583 12.73 4.41 -0.39
CA GLU A 583 11.68 4.70 0.59
C GLU A 583 12.00 5.96 1.41
N VAL A 584 10.98 6.79 1.65
CA VAL A 584 11.05 7.95 2.57
C VAL A 584 11.03 7.51 4.04
N LYS A 585 10.58 6.28 4.31
CA LYS A 585 10.60 5.68 5.66
C LYS A 585 11.91 4.97 5.87
N ILE A 586 12.61 5.36 6.93
CA ILE A 586 13.85 4.71 7.33
C ILE A 586 13.51 3.48 8.17
N LEU A 587 13.55 2.31 7.52
CA LEU A 587 13.15 1.04 8.12
C LEU A 587 14.35 0.26 8.65
N LYS A 588 14.22 -0.35 9.84
CA LYS A 588 15.22 -1.26 10.41
C LYS A 588 15.68 -2.32 9.40
N GLY A 589 14.73 -2.97 8.70
CA GLY A 589 15.05 -4.04 7.75
C GLY A 589 15.93 -3.59 6.58
N ASN A 590 15.83 -2.32 6.18
CA ASN A 590 16.66 -1.74 5.13
C ASN A 590 18.02 -1.31 5.68
N LEU A 591 18.06 -0.75 6.88
CA LEU A 591 19.31 -0.33 7.53
C LEU A 591 20.24 -1.52 7.81
N ILE A 592 19.68 -2.66 8.20
CA ILE A 592 20.46 -3.88 8.42
C ILE A 592 21.17 -4.34 7.14
N GLU A 593 20.61 -4.10 5.96
CA GLU A 593 21.20 -4.52 4.69
C GLU A 593 22.35 -3.60 4.21
N LEU A 594 22.59 -2.47 4.89
CA LEU A 594 23.70 -1.57 4.52
C LEU A 594 25.04 -2.23 4.84
N PRO A 595 25.96 -2.34 3.85
CA PRO A 595 27.25 -3.00 4.04
C PRO A 595 28.28 -2.03 4.62
N PHE A 596 28.77 -2.33 5.81
CA PHE A 596 29.87 -1.61 6.44
C PHE A 596 31.22 -2.25 6.06
N PRO A 597 32.25 -1.45 5.78
CA PRO A 597 33.57 -1.96 5.46
C PRO A 597 34.27 -2.51 6.71
N GLU A 598 35.28 -3.31 6.52
CA GLU A 598 36.28 -3.53 7.55
C GLU A 598 37.21 -2.32 7.60
N ILE A 599 37.45 -1.77 8.79
CA ILE A 599 38.33 -0.63 9.02
C ILE A 599 39.39 -0.96 10.07
N SER A 600 40.50 -0.24 10.01
CA SER A 600 41.56 -0.36 11.02
C SER A 600 41.18 0.36 12.31
N THR A 601 41.86 0.06 13.40
CA THR A 601 41.74 0.79 14.67
C THR A 601 42.04 2.29 14.48
N ILE A 602 43.00 2.62 13.64
CA ILE A 602 43.39 4.01 13.33
C ILE A 602 42.23 4.73 12.63
N ASP A 603 41.55 4.08 11.63
CA ASP A 603 40.41 4.68 10.96
C ASP A 603 39.24 4.91 11.94
N ASN A 604 38.99 3.95 12.85
CA ASN A 604 37.97 4.10 13.88
C ASN A 604 38.24 5.25 14.82
N GLU A 605 39.47 5.39 15.32
CA GLU A 605 39.89 6.49 16.19
C GLU A 605 39.80 7.84 15.48
N GLN A 606 40.26 7.92 14.25
CA GLN A 606 40.21 9.15 13.45
C GLN A 606 38.77 9.60 13.17
N LEU A 607 37.88 8.68 12.76
CA LEU A 607 36.47 9.01 12.54
C LEU A 607 35.77 9.39 13.83
N SER A 608 36.05 8.68 14.94
CA SER A 608 35.47 8.99 16.24
C SER A 608 35.90 10.39 16.71
N SER A 609 37.18 10.75 16.55
CA SER A 609 37.71 12.08 16.91
C SER A 609 37.04 13.19 16.07
N LEU A 610 36.90 12.99 14.76
CA LEU A 610 36.17 13.94 13.90
C LEU A 610 34.72 14.13 14.31
N VAL A 611 34.05 13.05 14.74
CA VAL A 611 32.68 13.11 15.26
C VAL A 611 32.66 13.87 16.59
N ASP A 612 33.65 13.71 17.48
CA ASP A 612 33.74 14.45 18.73
C ASP A 612 33.91 15.96 18.46
N ASP A 613 34.69 16.34 17.48
CA ASP A 613 34.78 17.72 17.02
C ASP A 613 33.43 18.29 16.59
N VAL A 614 32.62 17.49 15.83
CA VAL A 614 31.27 17.91 15.41
C VAL A 614 30.35 18.03 16.65
N LEU A 615 30.40 17.09 17.57
CA LEU A 615 29.59 17.09 18.79
C LEU A 615 29.93 18.27 19.70
N SER A 616 31.20 18.73 19.69
CA SER A 616 31.63 19.94 20.42
C SER A 616 31.25 21.24 19.72
N GLY A 617 30.63 21.19 18.53
CA GLY A 617 30.15 22.37 17.80
C GLY A 617 30.90 22.72 16.52
N ASN A 618 32.02 22.04 16.21
CA ASN A 618 32.80 22.29 15.01
C ASN A 618 32.16 21.62 13.76
N MET A 619 31.11 22.26 13.21
CA MET A 619 30.33 21.71 12.11
C MET A 619 31.11 21.56 10.78
N VAL A 620 32.20 22.27 10.62
CA VAL A 620 33.11 22.20 9.44
C VAL A 620 33.69 20.79 9.29
N LYS A 621 33.87 20.08 10.40
CA LYS A 621 34.40 18.71 10.41
C LYS A 621 33.49 17.67 9.78
N GLN A 622 32.22 17.99 9.53
CA GLN A 622 31.32 17.08 8.76
C GLN A 622 31.86 16.81 7.36
N GLU A 623 32.42 17.82 6.69
CA GLU A 623 33.06 17.65 5.39
C GLU A 623 34.33 16.78 5.47
N ALA A 624 35.10 16.91 6.54
CA ALA A 624 36.24 16.05 6.76
C ALA A 624 35.84 14.58 6.97
N ILE A 625 34.75 14.31 7.69
CA ILE A 625 34.18 12.97 7.84
C ILE A 625 33.77 12.40 6.50
N GLU A 626 33.04 13.19 5.67
CA GLU A 626 32.62 12.78 4.34
C GLU A 626 33.81 12.36 3.47
N ASN A 627 34.80 13.21 3.37
CA ASN A 627 36.01 12.97 2.59
C ASN A 627 36.78 11.74 3.08
N TYR A 628 36.88 11.57 4.41
CA TYR A 628 37.52 10.40 4.99
C TYR A 628 36.79 9.10 4.62
N ILE A 629 35.45 9.07 4.69
CA ILE A 629 34.67 7.93 4.32
C ILE A 629 34.85 7.60 2.82
N PHE A 630 34.81 8.60 1.94
CA PHE A 630 35.08 8.37 0.51
C PHE A 630 36.48 7.81 0.26
N SER A 631 37.49 8.23 1.03
CA SER A 631 38.86 7.72 0.91
C SER A 631 38.97 6.24 1.31
N ILE A 632 38.24 5.79 2.35
CA ILE A 632 38.14 4.37 2.75
C ILE A 632 37.67 3.53 1.58
N TYR A 633 36.69 4.02 0.81
CA TYR A 633 36.16 3.33 -0.38
C TYR A 633 36.95 3.59 -1.66
N LYS A 634 38.00 4.45 -1.63
CA LYS A 634 38.87 4.82 -2.77
C LYS A 634 38.05 5.29 -4.00
N PHE A 635 37.05 6.12 -3.78
CA PHE A 635 36.28 6.73 -4.85
C PHE A 635 37.06 7.80 -5.60
N THR A 636 36.80 7.91 -6.91
CA THR A 636 37.31 9.02 -7.72
C THR A 636 36.51 10.30 -7.49
N GLU A 637 37.07 11.45 -7.79
CA GLU A 637 36.36 12.74 -7.68
C GLU A 637 35.07 12.79 -8.52
N GLU A 638 35.05 12.13 -9.68
CA GLU A 638 33.86 12.02 -10.52
C GLU A 638 32.75 11.23 -9.80
N GLN A 639 33.10 10.11 -9.18
CA GLN A 639 32.17 9.29 -8.42
C GLN A 639 31.64 10.02 -7.18
N ILE A 640 32.51 10.73 -6.46
CA ILE A 640 32.14 11.57 -5.31
C ILE A 640 31.14 12.64 -5.73
N THR A 641 31.45 13.35 -6.82
CA THR A 641 30.58 14.40 -7.38
C THR A 641 29.23 13.84 -7.77
N TYR A 642 29.21 12.66 -8.42
CA TYR A 642 27.96 11.97 -8.81
C TYR A 642 27.12 11.60 -7.58
N VAL A 643 27.71 11.01 -6.54
CA VAL A 643 27.03 10.63 -5.28
C VAL A 643 26.43 11.87 -4.63
N ARG A 644 27.21 12.94 -4.46
CA ARG A 644 26.79 14.20 -3.85
C ARG A 644 25.62 14.84 -4.61
N ARG A 645 25.72 14.92 -5.94
CA ARG A 645 24.64 15.45 -6.80
C ARG A 645 23.37 14.63 -6.69
N THR A 646 23.49 13.32 -6.63
CA THR A 646 22.35 12.40 -6.56
C THR A 646 21.58 12.56 -5.24
N VAL A 647 22.29 12.69 -4.12
CA VAL A 647 21.68 12.76 -2.78
C VAL A 647 21.17 14.17 -2.45
N ASN A 648 21.87 15.21 -2.89
CA ASN A 648 21.53 16.59 -2.55
C ASN A 648 20.50 17.21 -3.51
N GLY A 649 20.16 16.54 -4.60
CA GLY A 649 19.36 17.10 -5.67
C GLY A 649 20.17 18.10 -6.53
N LYS A 650 19.63 18.49 -7.67
CA LYS A 650 20.22 19.59 -8.44
C LYS A 650 20.06 20.88 -7.60
N THR A 651 21.11 21.34 -6.96
CA THR A 651 21.25 22.79 -6.74
C THR A 651 21.43 23.43 -8.10
N ASN A 652 20.36 23.96 -8.66
CA ASN A 652 20.48 24.99 -9.69
C ASN A 652 20.92 26.27 -9.05
#